data_3c497aa5277b1d009f7777cf2bc9288a
#
_entry.id   3c497aa5277b1d009f7777cf2bc9288a
#
_cell.length_a   1.000
_cell.length_b   1.000
_cell.length_c   1.000
_cell.angle_alpha   90.00
_cell.angle_beta   90.00
_cell.angle_gamma   90.00
#
_symmetry.space_group_name_H-M   'P 1'
#
loop_
_entity.id
_entity.type
_entity.pdbx_description
1 polymer ?
#
loop_
_entity_poly.entity_id
_entity_poly.type
_entity_poly.pdbx_seq_one_letter_code
_entity_poly.pdbx_strand_id
1 'polypeptide(L)'
;MAFPTTSSSSTRSLPDTAKSWHTSDIEEALHLLESNPDQGLTPKEVTQRQQQYGFNELEETGGRSPLAILWDQFTNIMLVMLIAVAIVSGVLDLKSANFPKDAIAIFAIVVLNGLLGYLQESRAEKALAALKRLSSPKVRVVRDGKTIEIAGKELVPGDVMLLEAGVQIAADGRLIEAQNLQIREAALTGEAEAVNKQPGVRLSEDASLGDRINMVFQGTEVIQGRAKVLVTSTGMQTELGRIATMLQSVESEPTPLQQRMTQLGNVLVSGSLILVAIVVIGGVLRLGWDSFEALLEVSLSMAVAVVPEGLPAVVTVTLAIGTQRMVRRNALIRKLPAVETLGSVTTICSDKTGTLTQNKMVVQLVHTANNTVQVTGEGYAPIGEFTIPNGKIDNSEEYPELHTLLTACVVCNDALLQQEKQDWTILGDPTEGALLSLAGKGGLFKEGLSQQFPRVAEIPFSSERKRMSVICENGQSANLISSSPTPHSPLPTPYLMFTKGSPELILERCTQIPEGNLTPESRTQILEKNNQMASKGLRVLGFAYKPLSEIPPEGSDETTEQELVWLGLVGMLDAPRPEVREAVAQCRGAGIRPVMITGDHQLTAQAIAYDLGIAKEGDLVLTGQQLQKLSQAELEREVEHVSIYARVSPEHKLRIVQALQSQGEFVAMTGDGVNDAPALKQADIGVAMGITGTDVSKEASDMILLDDNFATIVHAVEEGRVVYTNIRRFIKYILGSNIGEVLTIAAAPLIGLGGVPLSPLQILWMNLVTDGLPALALAMEPAEPNVMKRPPYDPRESIFARGLGLYMVRMGIVFAIITILLMVWAYNYTDNFGDENRWKTMVFTTLCLAQMGHAIAIRSNTQLTIQLNPFSNPYVLGAVALTTALQLMLIYVEPLRNFFGTHLLSPLELLICIGFSALMFVWIELEKLFIRWFKR
;
A
#
# COMPACT_ATOMS: atom_id res chain seq x y z
N MET A 1 24.17 15.75 -36.65
CA MET A 1 23.88 17.23 -36.63
C MET A 1 23.43 17.55 -35.22
N ALA A 2 24.27 18.27 -34.50
CA ALA A 2 24.00 18.66 -33.12
C ALA A 2 23.10 19.90 -33.12
N PHE A 3 21.97 19.84 -32.44
CA PHE A 3 21.17 21.02 -32.11
C PHE A 3 21.68 21.67 -30.82
N PRO A 4 21.72 22.99 -30.76
CA PRO A 4 22.29 23.69 -29.61
C PRO A 4 21.33 23.68 -28.43
N THR A 5 21.78 23.17 -27.29
CA THR A 5 21.19 23.36 -25.98
C THR A 5 21.31 24.81 -25.55
N THR A 6 20.22 25.56 -25.56
CA THR A 6 20.10 26.84 -24.89
C THR A 6 18.88 26.85 -24.00
N SER A 7 19.09 26.70 -22.72
CA SER A 7 18.43 27.51 -21.69
C SER A 7 19.16 27.29 -20.38
N SER A 8 20.06 28.20 -20.08
CA SER A 8 20.57 28.39 -18.72
C SER A 8 19.41 28.83 -17.84
N SER A 9 18.80 27.88 -17.13
CA SER A 9 18.09 28.20 -15.91
C SER A 9 19.13 28.63 -14.91
N SER A 10 19.14 29.90 -14.58
CA SER A 10 19.89 30.46 -13.46
C SER A 10 19.43 29.71 -12.21
N THR A 11 20.25 28.77 -11.77
CA THR A 11 20.21 28.24 -10.41
C THR A 11 20.51 29.43 -9.48
N ARG A 12 19.42 30.09 -9.02
CA ARG A 12 19.52 30.94 -7.83
C ARG A 12 19.91 30.01 -6.69
N SER A 13 21.11 30.18 -6.22
CA SER A 13 21.57 29.59 -4.96
C SER A 13 20.55 29.93 -3.88
N LEU A 14 19.84 28.91 -3.39
CA LEU A 14 19.07 28.98 -2.15
C LEU A 14 20.01 29.53 -1.07
N PRO A 15 19.60 30.50 -0.24
CA PRO A 15 20.41 30.88 0.92
C PRO A 15 20.50 29.62 1.80
N ASP A 16 21.71 29.12 1.91
CA ASP A 16 22.13 28.08 2.84
C ASP A 16 21.85 28.59 4.25
N THR A 17 20.88 28.05 4.88
CA THR A 17 20.54 27.92 6.30
C THR A 17 19.03 27.92 6.44
N ALA A 18 18.45 26.72 6.47
CA ALA A 18 17.13 26.52 7.11
C ALA A 18 17.32 26.85 8.61
N LYS A 19 17.04 28.11 8.99
CA LYS A 19 17.17 28.52 10.40
C LYS A 19 16.15 27.74 11.23
N SER A 20 16.62 27.15 12.31
CA SER A 20 15.80 26.38 13.24
C SER A 20 14.98 27.34 14.12
N TRP A 21 13.84 27.81 13.61
CA TRP A 21 13.00 28.83 14.29
C TRP A 21 12.53 28.41 15.70
N HIS A 22 12.45 27.13 15.98
CA HIS A 22 12.10 26.59 17.30
C HIS A 22 13.19 26.83 18.36
N THR A 23 14.40 27.14 17.95
CA THR A 23 15.53 27.47 18.84
C THR A 23 15.62 28.96 19.15
N SER A 24 14.92 29.83 18.39
CA SER A 24 15.00 31.30 18.52
C SER A 24 13.95 31.82 19.51
N ASP A 25 14.31 32.86 20.26
CA ASP A 25 13.37 33.62 21.08
C ASP A 25 12.40 34.43 20.21
N ILE A 26 11.24 34.80 20.76
CA ILE A 26 10.21 35.55 20.05
C ILE A 26 10.73 36.88 19.54
N GLU A 27 11.49 37.65 20.35
CA GLU A 27 12.07 38.96 19.98
C GLU A 27 13.12 38.81 18.87
N GLU A 28 13.94 37.76 18.94
CA GLU A 28 14.91 37.42 17.89
C GLU A 28 14.20 37.10 16.57
N ALA A 29 13.14 36.29 16.59
CA ALA A 29 12.37 35.91 15.40
C ALA A 29 11.71 37.15 14.75
N LEU A 30 11.07 37.99 15.56
CA LEU A 30 10.47 39.25 15.10
C LEU A 30 11.50 40.21 14.48
N HIS A 31 12.67 40.37 15.09
CA HIS A 31 13.75 41.20 14.57
C HIS A 31 14.32 40.68 13.24
N LEU A 32 14.51 39.39 13.14
CA LEU A 32 15.03 38.76 11.94
C LEU A 32 14.08 38.82 10.74
N LEU A 33 12.79 38.72 10.99
CA LEU A 33 11.76 38.84 9.96
C LEU A 33 11.27 40.30 9.80
N GLU A 34 11.89 41.27 10.50
CA GLU A 34 11.51 42.69 10.44
C GLU A 34 10.01 42.89 10.53
N SER A 35 9.36 42.24 11.53
CA SER A 35 7.91 42.24 11.73
C SER A 35 7.52 42.80 13.09
N ASN A 36 6.34 43.35 13.16
CA ASN A 36 5.74 43.89 14.42
C ASN A 36 4.44 43.14 14.73
N PRO A 37 4.28 42.56 15.95
CA PRO A 37 3.11 41.75 16.30
C PRO A 37 1.79 42.49 16.31
N ASP A 38 1.78 43.83 16.50
CA ASP A 38 0.58 44.66 16.61
C ASP A 38 0.27 45.47 15.34
N GLN A 39 1.31 45.80 14.53
CA GLN A 39 1.14 46.54 13.30
C GLN A 39 1.15 45.62 12.07
N GLY A 40 1.86 44.46 12.13
CA GLY A 40 2.07 43.58 10.99
C GLY A 40 2.88 44.27 9.87
N LEU A 41 2.84 43.67 8.69
CA LEU A 41 3.52 44.18 7.50
C LEU A 41 2.67 45.24 6.79
N THR A 42 3.36 46.23 6.20
CA THR A 42 2.72 47.17 5.28
C THR A 42 2.46 46.57 3.90
N PRO A 43 1.49 47.08 3.10
CA PRO A 43 1.23 46.58 1.76
C PRO A 43 2.46 46.59 0.82
N LYS A 44 3.36 47.54 1.02
CA LYS A 44 4.60 47.65 0.23
C LYS A 44 5.59 46.53 0.56
N GLU A 45 5.74 46.21 1.85
CA GLU A 45 6.59 45.10 2.32
C GLU A 45 6.03 43.77 1.87
N VAL A 46 4.71 43.57 1.94
CA VAL A 46 4.06 42.36 1.44
C VAL A 46 4.35 42.14 -0.03
N THR A 47 4.22 43.18 -0.88
CA THR A 47 4.51 43.10 -2.31
C THR A 47 5.99 42.75 -2.58
N GLN A 48 6.90 43.35 -1.83
CA GLN A 48 8.33 43.10 -1.93
C GLN A 48 8.66 41.65 -1.52
N ARG A 49 8.04 41.11 -0.44
CA ARG A 49 8.26 39.75 0.03
C ARG A 49 7.62 38.73 -0.90
N GLN A 50 6.48 39.03 -1.50
CA GLN A 50 5.88 38.17 -2.55
C GLN A 50 6.77 38.06 -3.78
N GLN A 51 7.48 39.14 -4.17
CA GLN A 51 8.45 39.07 -5.27
C GLN A 51 9.69 38.28 -4.89
N GLN A 52 10.07 38.26 -3.61
CA GLN A 52 11.26 37.58 -3.10
C GLN A 52 11.02 36.11 -2.83
N TYR A 53 9.91 35.75 -2.15
CA TYR A 53 9.61 34.41 -1.68
C TYR A 53 8.58 33.66 -2.55
N GLY A 54 7.87 34.36 -3.44
CA GLY A 54 6.78 33.82 -4.23
C GLY A 54 5.45 33.73 -3.46
N PHE A 55 4.47 33.04 -4.03
CA PHE A 55 3.21 32.74 -3.39
C PHE A 55 3.36 31.52 -2.47
N ASN A 56 2.51 31.44 -1.43
CA ASN A 56 2.44 30.29 -0.55
C ASN A 56 1.67 29.13 -1.22
N GLU A 57 2.29 28.55 -2.24
CA GLU A 57 1.77 27.43 -3.05
C GLU A 57 2.87 26.38 -3.22
N LEU A 58 2.47 25.11 -3.30
CA LEU A 58 3.39 24.01 -3.62
C LEU A 58 3.60 23.96 -5.15
N GLU A 59 4.83 23.83 -5.61
CA GLU A 59 5.15 23.74 -7.02
C GLU A 59 4.65 22.41 -7.61
N GLU A 60 3.95 22.48 -8.75
CA GLU A 60 3.49 21.31 -9.50
C GLU A 60 4.53 20.83 -10.50
N THR A 61 4.87 19.54 -10.48
CA THR A 61 5.60 18.92 -11.60
C THR A 61 4.65 18.65 -12.76
N GLY A 62 4.92 19.18 -13.94
CA GLY A 62 4.15 18.97 -15.15
C GLY A 62 4.12 17.49 -15.58
N GLY A 63 2.95 16.92 -15.84
CA GLY A 63 2.78 15.57 -16.39
C GLY A 63 3.29 15.46 -17.84
N ARG A 64 3.49 14.23 -18.35
CA ARG A 64 3.89 13.95 -19.74
C ARG A 64 2.82 14.43 -20.72
N SER A 65 3.24 14.97 -21.87
CA SER A 65 2.28 15.40 -22.88
C SER A 65 1.56 14.18 -23.50
N PRO A 66 0.25 14.29 -23.84
CA PRO A 66 -0.49 13.19 -24.48
C PRO A 66 0.13 12.68 -25.77
N LEU A 67 0.78 13.56 -26.53
CA LEU A 67 1.49 13.21 -27.77
C LEU A 67 2.76 12.42 -27.50
N ALA A 68 3.49 12.73 -26.42
CA ALA A 68 4.67 11.95 -26.03
C ALA A 68 4.27 10.52 -25.63
N ILE A 69 3.20 10.37 -24.84
CA ILE A 69 2.68 9.06 -24.45
C ILE A 69 2.28 8.24 -25.69
N LEU A 70 1.58 8.86 -26.65
CA LEU A 70 1.20 8.19 -27.89
C LEU A 70 2.42 7.76 -28.70
N TRP A 71 3.43 8.63 -28.84
CA TRP A 71 4.63 8.35 -29.61
C TRP A 71 5.42 7.18 -29.00
N ASP A 72 5.55 7.15 -27.68
CA ASP A 72 6.26 6.07 -26.96
C ASP A 72 5.64 4.70 -27.24
N GLN A 73 4.31 4.60 -27.45
CA GLN A 73 3.66 3.33 -27.80
C GLN A 73 4.13 2.80 -29.15
N PHE A 74 4.34 3.65 -30.15
CA PHE A 74 4.76 3.22 -31.50
C PHE A 74 6.27 3.00 -31.60
N THR A 75 7.08 3.37 -30.62
CA THR A 75 8.53 3.11 -30.58
C THR A 75 8.91 1.75 -30.00
N ASN A 76 7.94 0.97 -29.53
CA ASN A 76 8.17 -0.39 -29.06
C ASN A 76 8.77 -1.26 -30.18
N ILE A 77 9.86 -1.98 -29.92
CA ILE A 77 10.60 -2.76 -30.91
C ILE A 77 9.73 -3.79 -31.64
N MET A 78 8.75 -4.40 -30.97
CA MET A 78 7.81 -5.34 -31.56
C MET A 78 6.90 -4.65 -32.59
N LEU A 79 6.33 -3.48 -32.24
CA LEU A 79 5.47 -2.70 -33.12
C LEU A 79 6.25 -2.16 -34.32
N VAL A 80 7.47 -1.68 -34.10
CA VAL A 80 8.37 -1.24 -35.18
C VAL A 80 8.64 -2.38 -36.18
N MET A 81 8.86 -3.60 -35.69
CA MET A 81 9.05 -4.77 -36.55
C MET A 81 7.78 -5.08 -37.37
N LEU A 82 6.59 -5.06 -36.75
CA LEU A 82 5.33 -5.26 -37.45
C LEU A 82 5.06 -4.18 -38.51
N ILE A 83 5.39 -2.92 -38.23
CA ILE A 83 5.31 -1.83 -39.19
C ILE A 83 6.21 -2.10 -40.38
N ALA A 84 7.45 -2.54 -40.16
CA ALA A 84 8.38 -2.89 -41.23
C ALA A 84 7.84 -4.07 -42.06
N VAL A 85 7.28 -5.10 -41.42
CA VAL A 85 6.62 -6.24 -42.11
C VAL A 85 5.44 -5.77 -42.96
N ALA A 86 4.57 -4.91 -42.43
CA ALA A 86 3.41 -4.36 -43.16
C ALA A 86 3.84 -3.57 -44.41
N ILE A 87 4.90 -2.76 -44.29
CA ILE A 87 5.44 -2.01 -45.42
C ILE A 87 5.97 -2.96 -46.51
N VAL A 88 6.80 -3.94 -46.13
CA VAL A 88 7.39 -4.88 -47.06
C VAL A 88 6.31 -5.74 -47.74
N SER A 89 5.35 -6.28 -46.96
CA SER A 89 4.22 -7.03 -47.49
C SER A 89 3.39 -6.20 -48.50
N GLY A 90 3.06 -4.93 -48.13
CA GLY A 90 2.32 -4.04 -49.03
C GLY A 90 3.06 -3.73 -50.34
N VAL A 91 4.39 -3.58 -50.29
CA VAL A 91 5.21 -3.36 -51.50
C VAL A 91 5.22 -4.60 -52.40
N LEU A 92 5.30 -5.81 -51.83
CA LEU A 92 5.26 -7.06 -52.59
C LEU A 92 3.90 -7.27 -53.25
N ASP A 93 2.81 -7.07 -52.52
CA ASP A 93 1.46 -7.21 -53.05
C ASP A 93 1.18 -6.19 -54.20
N LEU A 94 1.59 -4.94 -54.01
CA LEU A 94 1.45 -3.88 -55.07
C LEU A 94 2.27 -4.23 -56.32
N LYS A 95 3.48 -4.80 -56.16
CA LYS A 95 4.31 -5.24 -57.25
C LYS A 95 3.66 -6.39 -58.03
N SER A 96 2.95 -7.28 -57.35
CA SER A 96 2.22 -8.43 -57.89
C SER A 96 0.81 -8.05 -58.41
N ALA A 97 0.42 -6.78 -58.35
CA ALA A 97 -0.93 -6.24 -58.67
C ALA A 97 -2.05 -6.91 -57.86
N ASN A 98 -1.76 -7.39 -56.69
CA ASN A 98 -2.72 -7.94 -55.73
C ASN A 98 -3.21 -6.88 -54.73
N PHE A 99 -4.41 -7.11 -54.18
CA PHE A 99 -4.92 -6.27 -53.08
C PHE A 99 -4.14 -6.58 -51.78
N PRO A 100 -3.54 -5.57 -51.11
CA PRO A 100 -2.61 -5.77 -49.97
C PRO A 100 -3.36 -6.05 -48.67
N LYS A 101 -4.15 -7.14 -48.62
CA LYS A 101 -4.99 -7.51 -47.46
C LYS A 101 -4.17 -7.81 -46.18
N ASP A 102 -3.01 -8.47 -46.32
CA ASP A 102 -2.17 -8.84 -45.21
C ASP A 102 -1.49 -7.62 -44.57
N ALA A 103 -0.99 -6.68 -45.41
CA ALA A 103 -0.42 -5.42 -44.96
C ALA A 103 -1.46 -4.54 -44.22
N ILE A 104 -2.69 -4.49 -44.73
CA ILE A 104 -3.80 -3.74 -44.11
C ILE A 104 -4.16 -4.36 -42.76
N ALA A 105 -4.23 -5.70 -42.65
CA ALA A 105 -4.54 -6.40 -41.41
C ALA A 105 -3.47 -6.18 -40.35
N ILE A 106 -2.19 -6.29 -40.71
CA ILE A 106 -1.06 -6.03 -39.82
C ILE A 106 -1.10 -4.57 -39.33
N PHE A 107 -1.30 -3.60 -40.24
CA PHE A 107 -1.36 -2.19 -39.88
C PHE A 107 -2.54 -1.87 -38.95
N ALA A 108 -3.69 -2.47 -39.18
CA ALA A 108 -4.87 -2.31 -38.30
C ALA A 108 -4.57 -2.79 -36.89
N ILE A 109 -3.85 -3.90 -36.72
CA ILE A 109 -3.44 -4.44 -35.42
C ILE A 109 -2.42 -3.53 -34.75
N VAL A 110 -1.45 -3.00 -35.48
CA VAL A 110 -0.47 -2.03 -34.98
C VAL A 110 -1.17 -0.80 -34.40
N VAL A 111 -2.15 -0.23 -35.13
CA VAL A 111 -2.94 0.91 -34.68
C VAL A 111 -3.76 0.55 -33.44
N LEU A 112 -4.42 -0.61 -33.44
CA LEU A 112 -5.21 -1.07 -32.29
C LEU A 112 -4.35 -1.22 -31.03
N ASN A 113 -3.20 -1.85 -31.12
CA ASN A 113 -2.29 -2.05 -30.00
C ASN A 113 -1.72 -0.72 -29.49
N GLY A 114 -1.31 0.19 -30.39
CA GLY A 114 -0.84 1.52 -30.01
C GLY A 114 -1.94 2.34 -29.30
N LEU A 115 -3.19 2.25 -29.78
CA LEU A 115 -4.33 2.94 -29.17
C LEU A 115 -4.68 2.36 -27.79
N LEU A 116 -4.66 1.03 -27.63
CA LEU A 116 -4.90 0.37 -26.33
C LEU A 116 -3.82 0.76 -25.31
N GLY A 117 -2.54 0.77 -25.71
CA GLY A 117 -1.45 1.22 -24.86
C GLY A 117 -1.60 2.68 -24.43
N TYR A 118 -1.94 3.58 -25.37
CA TYR A 118 -2.22 4.99 -25.09
C TYR A 118 -3.39 5.16 -24.09
N LEU A 119 -4.51 4.47 -24.30
CA LEU A 119 -5.67 4.55 -23.41
C LEU A 119 -5.34 4.08 -21.99
N GLN A 120 -4.51 3.05 -21.86
CA GLN A 120 -4.07 2.51 -20.57
C GLN A 120 -3.21 3.52 -19.80
N GLU A 121 -2.18 4.10 -20.46
CA GLU A 121 -1.25 5.04 -19.84
C GLU A 121 -1.90 6.40 -19.57
N SER A 122 -2.73 6.93 -20.50
CA SER A 122 -3.46 8.18 -20.32
C SER A 122 -4.47 8.15 -19.17
N ARG A 123 -5.09 6.98 -18.88
CA ARG A 123 -5.98 6.85 -17.72
C ARG A 123 -5.21 6.90 -16.40
N ALA A 124 -4.02 6.36 -16.34
CA ALA A 124 -3.17 6.41 -15.16
C ALA A 124 -2.77 7.86 -14.83
N GLU A 125 -2.38 8.66 -15.83
CA GLU A 125 -2.03 10.07 -15.63
C GLU A 125 -3.21 10.98 -15.26
N LYS A 126 -4.38 10.78 -15.86
CA LYS A 126 -5.57 11.57 -15.52
C LYS A 126 -6.07 11.35 -14.10
N ALA A 127 -5.92 10.15 -13.55
CA ALA A 127 -6.24 9.86 -12.16
C ALA A 127 -5.35 10.67 -11.18
N LEU A 128 -4.09 10.91 -11.52
CA LEU A 128 -3.17 11.76 -10.77
C LEU A 128 -3.54 13.26 -10.82
N ALA A 129 -4.01 13.76 -11.96
CA ALA A 129 -4.31 15.17 -12.15
C ALA A 129 -5.64 15.64 -11.48
N ALA A 130 -6.59 14.75 -11.27
CA ALA A 130 -7.91 15.09 -10.72
C ALA A 130 -7.90 15.46 -9.23
N LEU A 131 -6.89 14.99 -8.47
CA LEU A 131 -6.77 15.18 -7.01
C LEU A 131 -6.06 16.50 -6.60
N LYS A 132 -5.50 17.25 -7.54
CA LYS A 132 -4.68 18.45 -7.33
C LYS A 132 -5.42 19.75 -7.00
N ARG A 133 -6.75 19.75 -6.83
CA ARG A 133 -7.53 20.96 -6.56
C ARG A 133 -7.90 21.10 -5.09
N LEU A 134 -6.92 21.28 -4.21
CA LEU A 134 -7.16 21.73 -2.84
C LEU A 134 -7.35 23.26 -2.88
N SER A 135 -8.51 23.75 -2.42
CA SER A 135 -8.77 25.18 -2.30
C SER A 135 -7.92 25.75 -1.16
N SER A 136 -7.15 26.82 -1.43
CA SER A 136 -6.39 27.52 -0.39
C SER A 136 -7.33 28.04 0.70
N PRO A 137 -7.13 27.72 1.99
CA PRO A 137 -7.95 28.21 3.07
C PRO A 137 -7.84 29.73 3.20
N LYS A 138 -8.89 30.38 3.69
CA LYS A 138 -8.84 31.81 4.07
C LYS A 138 -8.21 31.95 5.44
N VAL A 139 -7.40 32.99 5.64
CA VAL A 139 -6.62 33.22 6.85
C VAL A 139 -6.74 34.65 7.29
N ARG A 140 -6.88 34.89 8.62
CA ARG A 140 -6.84 36.24 9.21
C ARG A 140 -5.42 36.59 9.57
N VAL A 141 -5.01 37.80 9.14
CA VAL A 141 -3.66 38.35 9.42
C VAL A 141 -3.76 39.79 9.91
N VAL A 142 -2.75 40.22 10.65
CA VAL A 142 -2.56 41.62 11.00
C VAL A 142 -1.68 42.29 9.97
N ARG A 143 -2.18 43.28 9.25
CA ARG A 143 -1.41 44.11 8.30
C ARG A 143 -1.80 45.56 8.45
N ASP A 144 -0.83 46.47 8.49
CA ASP A 144 -1.02 47.91 8.64
C ASP A 144 -1.92 48.24 9.86
N GLY A 145 -1.71 47.56 10.99
CA GLY A 145 -2.47 47.73 12.23
C GLY A 145 -3.92 47.24 12.16
N LYS A 146 -4.35 46.55 11.10
CA LYS A 146 -5.72 46.07 10.93
C LYS A 146 -5.75 44.56 10.73
N THR A 147 -6.73 43.91 11.33
CA THR A 147 -7.02 42.51 11.04
C THR A 147 -7.76 42.40 9.70
N ILE A 148 -7.20 41.70 8.75
CA ILE A 148 -7.82 41.46 7.45
C ILE A 148 -7.85 39.96 7.14
N GLU A 149 -8.80 39.53 6.33
CA GLU A 149 -8.91 38.16 5.81
C GLU A 149 -8.31 38.11 4.40
N ILE A 150 -7.35 37.20 4.21
CA ILE A 150 -6.67 37.01 2.92
C ILE A 150 -6.76 35.53 2.50
N ALA A 151 -6.48 35.24 1.21
CA ALA A 151 -6.27 33.87 0.77
C ALA A 151 -4.95 33.33 1.32
N GLY A 152 -4.91 32.10 1.81
CA GLY A 152 -3.71 31.49 2.38
C GLY A 152 -2.49 31.53 1.46
N LYS A 153 -2.71 31.51 0.14
CA LYS A 153 -1.64 31.66 -0.88
C LYS A 153 -0.94 33.05 -0.87
N GLU A 154 -1.56 34.06 -0.28
CA GLU A 154 -1.01 35.42 -0.24
C GLU A 154 -0.17 35.67 1.03
N LEU A 155 -0.02 34.66 1.90
CA LEU A 155 0.87 34.74 3.07
C LEU A 155 2.33 34.85 2.64
N VAL A 156 3.07 35.66 3.41
CA VAL A 156 4.52 35.82 3.24
C VAL A 156 5.24 35.68 4.58
N PRO A 157 6.50 35.25 4.61
CA PRO A 157 7.29 35.26 5.84
C PRO A 157 7.32 36.64 6.49
N GLY A 158 7.03 36.72 7.82
CA GLY A 158 6.88 37.94 8.59
C GLY A 158 5.44 38.43 8.75
N ASP A 159 4.45 37.83 8.09
CA ASP A 159 3.02 38.06 8.42
C ASP A 159 2.70 37.60 9.84
N VAL A 160 1.77 38.30 10.48
CA VAL A 160 1.24 37.90 11.78
C VAL A 160 -0.14 37.26 11.57
N MET A 161 -0.19 35.94 11.65
CA MET A 161 -1.39 35.12 11.46
C MET A 161 -2.15 34.97 12.78
N LEU A 162 -3.47 35.08 12.74
CA LEU A 162 -4.36 34.88 13.88
C LEU A 162 -5.06 33.52 13.77
N LEU A 163 -4.89 32.70 14.80
CA LEU A 163 -5.47 31.37 14.88
C LEU A 163 -6.61 31.33 15.94
N GLU A 164 -7.67 30.61 15.62
CA GLU A 164 -8.80 30.28 16.48
C GLU A 164 -9.22 28.81 16.26
N ALA A 165 -9.97 28.28 17.24
CA ALA A 165 -10.47 26.91 17.15
C ALA A 165 -11.26 26.65 15.83
N GLY A 166 -10.99 25.52 15.16
CA GLY A 166 -11.58 25.13 13.89
C GLY A 166 -10.87 25.68 12.64
N VAL A 167 -9.78 26.44 12.79
CA VAL A 167 -9.02 27.01 11.66
C VAL A 167 -7.91 26.05 11.26
N GLN A 168 -7.79 25.81 9.95
CA GLN A 168 -6.65 25.11 9.36
C GLN A 168 -5.47 26.06 9.18
N ILE A 169 -4.28 25.65 9.61
CA ILE A 169 -3.05 26.44 9.55
C ILE A 169 -2.51 26.45 8.13
N ALA A 170 -2.29 27.63 7.56
CA ALA A 170 -1.95 27.79 6.16
C ALA A 170 -0.45 27.97 5.86
N ALA A 171 0.40 28.20 6.88
CA ALA A 171 1.85 28.34 6.74
C ALA A 171 2.56 27.94 8.03
N ASP A 172 3.83 27.63 7.99
CA ASP A 172 4.62 27.38 9.19
C ASP A 172 4.95 28.67 9.92
N GLY A 173 4.87 28.64 11.25
CA GLY A 173 5.09 29.83 12.04
C GLY A 173 5.57 29.59 13.47
N ARG A 174 6.23 30.64 14.01
CA ARG A 174 6.66 30.72 15.40
C ARG A 174 5.56 31.36 16.24
N LEU A 175 5.13 30.70 17.30
CA LEU A 175 4.16 31.25 18.23
C LEU A 175 4.67 32.52 18.93
N ILE A 176 3.88 33.60 18.92
CA ILE A 176 4.10 34.84 19.64
C ILE A 176 3.29 34.83 20.94
N GLU A 177 1.98 34.57 20.82
CA GLU A 177 1.05 34.51 21.92
C GLU A 177 0.16 33.28 21.75
N ALA A 178 -0.18 32.59 22.84
CA ALA A 178 -1.12 31.48 22.83
C ALA A 178 -1.95 31.47 24.13
N GLN A 179 -3.23 31.14 24.00
CA GLN A 179 -4.14 30.97 25.13
C GLN A 179 -4.84 29.61 24.96
N ASN A 180 -4.49 28.66 25.82
CA ASN A 180 -5.04 27.29 25.81
C ASN A 180 -5.02 26.62 24.42
N LEU A 181 -3.95 26.85 23.66
CA LEU A 181 -3.83 26.41 22.27
C LEU A 181 -3.54 24.92 22.20
N GLN A 182 -4.43 24.18 21.56
CA GLN A 182 -4.24 22.77 21.20
C GLN A 182 -4.36 22.59 19.70
N ILE A 183 -3.37 21.92 19.11
CA ILE A 183 -3.28 21.69 17.66
C ILE A 183 -3.23 20.18 17.40
N ARG A 184 -4.08 19.71 16.48
CA ARG A 184 -4.02 18.36 15.94
C ARG A 184 -2.96 18.33 14.84
N GLU A 185 -1.85 17.66 15.12
CA GLU A 185 -0.71 17.55 14.19
C GLU A 185 -0.62 16.15 13.54
N ALA A 186 -1.65 15.33 13.68
CA ALA A 186 -1.68 13.96 13.16
C ALA A 186 -1.29 13.86 11.68
N ALA A 187 -1.68 14.83 10.87
CA ALA A 187 -1.31 14.87 9.46
C ALA A 187 0.21 14.91 9.21
N LEU A 188 0.98 15.51 10.13
CA LEU A 188 2.44 15.66 10.02
C LEU A 188 3.23 14.74 10.94
N THR A 189 2.70 14.40 12.12
CA THR A 189 3.42 13.60 13.13
C THR A 189 2.95 12.14 13.18
N GLY A 190 1.74 11.86 12.67
CA GLY A 190 1.07 10.56 12.81
C GLY A 190 0.44 10.32 14.18
N GLU A 191 0.63 11.24 15.14
CA GLU A 191 0.09 11.11 16.49
C GLU A 191 -1.32 11.71 16.59
N ALA A 192 -2.29 10.91 17.04
CA ALA A 192 -3.70 11.33 17.10
C ALA A 192 -4.02 12.34 18.23
N GLU A 193 -3.17 12.41 19.26
CA GLU A 193 -3.35 13.35 20.38
C GLU A 193 -3.07 14.80 19.94
N ALA A 194 -3.93 15.71 20.40
CA ALA A 194 -3.71 17.14 20.19
C ALA A 194 -2.55 17.64 21.07
N VAL A 195 -1.64 18.40 20.46
CA VAL A 195 -0.45 18.92 21.13
C VAL A 195 -0.75 20.26 21.77
N ASN A 196 -0.45 20.40 23.07
CA ASN A 196 -0.50 21.68 23.77
C ASN A 196 0.67 22.57 23.35
N LYS A 197 0.40 23.77 22.84
CA LYS A 197 1.41 24.68 22.32
C LYS A 197 1.76 25.78 23.32
N GLN A 198 3.07 26.12 23.42
CA GLN A 198 3.61 27.09 24.39
C GLN A 198 4.56 28.09 23.70
N PRO A 199 4.29 29.39 23.66
CA PRO A 199 5.10 30.39 22.94
C PRO A 199 6.46 30.66 23.58
N GLY A 200 6.56 30.67 24.93
CA GLY A 200 7.73 31.11 25.68
C GLY A 200 8.87 30.09 25.81
N VAL A 201 8.71 28.88 25.27
CA VAL A 201 9.70 27.81 25.42
C VAL A 201 10.75 27.90 24.29
N ARG A 202 12.03 27.75 24.64
CA ARG A 202 13.13 27.58 23.70
C ARG A 202 13.54 26.11 23.65
N LEU A 203 13.58 25.56 22.47
CA LEU A 203 13.86 24.13 22.26
C LEU A 203 15.27 23.90 21.75
N SER A 204 15.79 22.68 21.94
CA SER A 204 17.08 22.28 21.38
C SER A 204 17.00 22.12 19.86
N GLU A 205 18.12 22.25 19.17
CA GLU A 205 18.19 22.07 17.72
C GLU A 205 17.75 20.68 17.28
N ASP A 206 17.96 19.66 18.11
CA ASP A 206 17.62 18.25 17.87
C ASP A 206 16.15 17.92 18.18
N ALA A 207 15.28 18.88 18.51
CA ALA A 207 13.89 18.63 18.83
C ALA A 207 13.15 18.02 17.63
N SER A 208 12.51 16.88 17.85
CA SER A 208 11.69 16.23 16.81
C SER A 208 10.50 17.12 16.41
N LEU A 209 9.91 16.91 15.23
CA LEU A 209 8.82 17.75 14.72
C LEU A 209 7.64 17.83 15.71
N GLY A 210 7.21 16.69 16.26
CA GLY A 210 6.11 16.62 17.23
C GLY A 210 6.43 17.24 18.60
N ASP A 211 7.72 17.37 18.95
CA ASP A 211 8.16 18.00 20.19
C ASP A 211 8.33 19.53 20.09
N ARG A 212 8.15 20.11 18.88
CA ARG A 212 8.28 21.57 18.64
C ARG A 212 7.02 22.30 19.10
N ILE A 213 6.80 22.35 20.41
CA ILE A 213 5.59 22.92 21.03
C ILE A 213 5.47 24.45 20.87
N ASN A 214 6.53 25.12 20.42
CA ASN A 214 6.58 26.57 20.18
C ASN A 214 6.36 26.98 18.72
N MET A 215 6.11 25.98 17.84
CA MET A 215 5.86 26.15 16.41
C MET A 215 4.46 25.67 16.03
N VAL A 216 3.95 26.17 14.91
CA VAL A 216 2.77 25.66 14.22
C VAL A 216 3.13 25.33 12.79
N PHE A 217 2.45 24.38 12.16
CA PHE A 217 2.81 23.86 10.84
C PHE A 217 1.63 23.89 9.88
N GLN A 218 1.93 24.13 8.61
CA GLN A 218 0.95 24.12 7.53
C GLN A 218 0.26 22.75 7.43
N GLY A 219 -1.07 22.76 7.22
CA GLY A 219 -1.86 21.54 7.06
C GLY A 219 -2.36 20.93 8.36
N THR A 220 -2.03 21.50 9.52
CA THR A 220 -2.56 21.12 10.85
C THR A 220 -3.77 21.93 11.25
N GLU A 221 -4.53 21.50 12.26
CA GLU A 221 -5.82 22.08 12.66
C GLU A 221 -5.82 22.51 14.12
N VAL A 222 -6.34 23.71 14.38
CA VAL A 222 -6.54 24.21 15.75
C VAL A 222 -7.81 23.60 16.35
N ILE A 223 -7.64 22.78 17.39
CA ILE A 223 -8.76 22.13 18.08
C ILE A 223 -9.37 23.05 19.14
N GLN A 224 -8.51 23.75 19.88
CA GLN A 224 -8.92 24.61 20.98
C GLN A 224 -7.98 25.80 21.12
N GLY A 225 -8.52 26.92 21.69
CA GLY A 225 -7.73 28.10 22.03
C GLY A 225 -7.58 29.09 20.89
N ARG A 226 -6.69 30.06 21.10
CA ARG A 226 -6.36 31.14 20.15
C ARG A 226 -4.89 31.48 20.22
N ALA A 227 -4.31 31.96 19.10
CA ALA A 227 -2.91 32.36 19.06
C ALA A 227 -2.62 33.47 18.05
N LYS A 228 -1.51 34.21 18.30
CA LYS A 228 -0.83 35.03 17.30
C LYS A 228 0.45 34.30 16.87
N VAL A 229 0.66 34.18 15.58
CA VAL A 229 1.76 33.39 14.97
C VAL A 229 2.51 34.27 13.98
N LEU A 230 3.83 34.36 14.12
CA LEU A 230 4.72 34.92 13.12
C LEU A 230 5.00 33.88 12.04
N VAL A 231 4.57 34.14 10.82
CA VAL A 231 4.83 33.27 9.67
C VAL A 231 6.34 33.24 9.39
N THR A 232 6.92 32.05 9.46
CA THR A 232 8.37 31.86 9.27
C THR A 232 8.72 31.26 7.93
N SER A 233 7.87 30.39 7.39
CA SER A 233 8.08 29.68 6.13
C SER A 233 6.78 29.54 5.35
N THR A 234 6.87 29.64 4.02
CA THR A 234 5.75 29.54 3.08
C THR A 234 6.09 28.64 1.90
N GLY A 235 5.09 28.04 1.25
CA GLY A 235 5.23 27.21 0.05
C GLY A 235 6.20 26.04 0.23
N MET A 236 7.15 25.90 -0.68
CA MET A 236 8.11 24.79 -0.66
C MET A 236 9.10 24.83 0.54
N GLN A 237 9.14 25.94 1.32
CA GLN A 237 9.99 26.06 2.49
C GLN A 237 9.31 25.61 3.79
N THR A 238 8.01 25.31 3.78
CA THR A 238 7.29 24.73 4.92
C THR A 238 7.68 23.28 5.11
N GLU A 239 7.36 22.67 6.27
CA GLU A 239 7.58 21.24 6.48
C GLU A 239 6.75 20.41 5.47
N LEU A 240 5.54 20.84 5.15
CA LEU A 240 4.73 20.25 4.08
C LEU A 240 5.41 20.41 2.69
N GLY A 241 6.02 21.57 2.42
CA GLY A 241 6.79 21.82 1.21
C GLY A 241 8.05 20.95 1.10
N ARG A 242 8.74 20.67 2.22
CA ARG A 242 9.86 19.72 2.27
C ARG A 242 9.41 18.30 1.92
N ILE A 243 8.26 17.86 2.44
CA ILE A 243 7.64 16.57 2.08
C ILE A 243 7.31 16.56 0.58
N ALA A 244 6.74 17.64 0.05
CA ALA A 244 6.47 17.75 -1.39
C ALA A 244 7.74 17.66 -2.24
N THR A 245 8.84 18.27 -1.79
CA THR A 245 10.16 18.18 -2.45
C THR A 245 10.67 16.73 -2.44
N MET A 246 10.57 16.03 -1.31
CA MET A 246 10.94 14.61 -1.22
C MET A 246 10.09 13.76 -2.17
N LEU A 247 8.78 14.02 -2.25
CA LEU A 247 7.90 13.35 -3.21
C LEU A 247 8.29 13.59 -4.67
N GLN A 248 8.73 14.81 -5.00
CA GLN A 248 9.18 15.16 -6.36
C GLN A 248 10.51 14.50 -6.73
N SER A 249 11.40 14.28 -5.76
CA SER A 249 12.72 13.66 -5.97
C SER A 249 12.65 12.15 -6.23
N VAL A 250 11.50 11.50 -5.96
CA VAL A 250 11.31 10.07 -6.22
C VAL A 250 11.00 9.82 -7.69
N GLU A 251 11.94 9.20 -8.41
CA GLU A 251 11.75 8.75 -9.79
C GLU A 251 10.88 7.49 -9.83
N SER A 252 9.98 7.40 -10.82
CA SER A 252 9.20 6.20 -11.06
C SER A 252 10.03 5.17 -11.82
N GLU A 253 10.42 4.10 -11.17
CA GLU A 253 11.06 2.97 -11.85
C GLU A 253 10.02 2.10 -12.59
N PRO A 254 10.38 1.48 -13.74
CA PRO A 254 9.50 0.55 -14.43
C PRO A 254 9.29 -0.71 -13.58
N THR A 255 8.05 -1.23 -13.59
CA THR A 255 7.70 -2.41 -12.80
C THR A 255 8.44 -3.66 -13.28
N PRO A 256 8.60 -4.70 -12.41
CA PRO A 256 9.24 -5.95 -12.79
C PRO A 256 8.63 -6.58 -14.05
N LEU A 257 7.31 -6.53 -14.19
CA LEU A 257 6.63 -7.06 -15.37
C LEU A 257 6.98 -6.28 -16.64
N GLN A 258 7.03 -4.94 -16.57
CA GLN A 258 7.42 -4.10 -17.69
C GLN A 258 8.84 -4.40 -18.15
N GLN A 259 9.80 -4.51 -17.22
CA GLN A 259 11.19 -4.87 -17.51
C GLN A 259 11.28 -6.25 -18.17
N ARG A 260 10.53 -7.25 -17.65
CA ARG A 260 10.49 -8.61 -18.20
C ARG A 260 9.83 -8.65 -19.58
N MET A 261 8.80 -7.85 -19.83
CA MET A 261 8.16 -7.76 -21.16
C MET A 261 9.11 -7.15 -22.18
N THR A 262 9.88 -6.13 -21.80
CA THR A 262 10.93 -5.56 -22.67
C THR A 262 12.03 -6.57 -22.98
N GLN A 263 12.50 -7.31 -21.97
CA GLN A 263 13.48 -8.38 -22.18
C GLN A 263 12.94 -9.47 -23.10
N LEU A 264 11.68 -9.90 -22.91
CA LEU A 264 11.01 -10.87 -23.75
C LEU A 264 10.97 -10.38 -25.20
N GLY A 265 10.55 -9.14 -25.42
CA GLY A 265 10.51 -8.52 -26.75
C GLY A 265 11.86 -8.55 -27.45
N ASN A 266 12.91 -8.14 -26.75
CA ASN A 266 14.25 -8.13 -27.30
C ASN A 266 14.75 -9.53 -27.69
N VAL A 267 14.49 -10.55 -26.86
CA VAL A 267 14.88 -11.95 -27.14
C VAL A 267 14.11 -12.49 -28.33
N LEU A 268 12.80 -12.25 -28.40
CA LEU A 268 11.96 -12.75 -29.50
C LEU A 268 12.35 -12.10 -30.85
N VAL A 269 12.50 -10.78 -30.88
CA VAL A 269 12.91 -10.06 -32.10
C VAL A 269 14.30 -10.49 -32.56
N SER A 270 15.27 -10.56 -31.64
CA SER A 270 16.63 -11.00 -32.01
C SER A 270 16.64 -12.44 -32.50
N GLY A 271 15.92 -13.34 -31.83
CA GLY A 271 15.78 -14.74 -32.25
C GLY A 271 15.13 -14.90 -33.61
N SER A 272 14.08 -14.10 -33.88
CA SER A 272 13.40 -14.05 -35.18
C SER A 272 14.34 -13.60 -36.30
N LEU A 273 15.06 -12.51 -36.11
CA LEU A 273 15.99 -12.01 -37.13
C LEU A 273 17.08 -13.02 -37.47
N ILE A 274 17.62 -13.73 -36.47
CA ILE A 274 18.59 -14.78 -36.66
C ILE A 274 17.97 -15.92 -37.47
N LEU A 275 16.78 -16.37 -37.13
CA LEU A 275 16.10 -17.49 -37.81
C LEU A 275 15.71 -17.12 -39.24
N VAL A 276 15.22 -15.91 -39.47
CA VAL A 276 14.96 -15.36 -40.80
C VAL A 276 16.25 -15.38 -41.65
N ALA A 277 17.36 -14.91 -41.12
CA ALA A 277 18.64 -14.92 -41.81
C ALA A 277 19.08 -16.37 -42.18
N ILE A 278 18.89 -17.33 -41.27
CA ILE A 278 19.19 -18.74 -41.52
C ILE A 278 18.32 -19.29 -42.66
N VAL A 279 17.00 -19.00 -42.65
CA VAL A 279 16.05 -19.49 -43.65
C VAL A 279 16.32 -18.86 -45.01
N VAL A 280 16.57 -17.56 -45.09
CA VAL A 280 16.86 -16.85 -46.36
C VAL A 280 18.19 -17.32 -46.94
N ILE A 281 19.25 -17.29 -46.13
CA ILE A 281 20.61 -17.70 -46.60
C ILE A 281 20.59 -19.19 -46.98
N GLY A 282 20.09 -20.07 -46.13
CA GLY A 282 20.02 -21.50 -46.39
C GLY A 282 19.12 -21.84 -47.57
N GLY A 283 18.00 -21.15 -47.73
CA GLY A 283 17.07 -21.29 -48.83
C GLY A 283 17.69 -20.83 -50.16
N VAL A 284 18.34 -19.68 -50.21
CA VAL A 284 19.02 -19.18 -51.42
C VAL A 284 20.17 -20.08 -51.81
N LEU A 285 20.96 -20.58 -50.86
CA LEU A 285 22.05 -21.52 -51.11
C LEU A 285 21.56 -22.86 -51.70
N ARG A 286 20.36 -23.30 -51.31
CA ARG A 286 19.77 -24.57 -51.75
C ARG A 286 18.96 -24.46 -53.02
N LEU A 287 18.14 -23.41 -53.16
CA LEU A 287 17.12 -23.24 -54.20
C LEU A 287 17.52 -22.21 -55.27
N GLY A 288 18.60 -21.43 -55.05
CA GLY A 288 19.05 -20.36 -55.94
C GLY A 288 18.38 -19.00 -55.70
N TRP A 289 18.89 -17.96 -56.39
CA TRP A 289 18.40 -16.57 -56.28
C TRP A 289 16.97 -16.40 -56.78
N ASP A 290 16.48 -17.24 -57.69
CA ASP A 290 15.12 -17.16 -58.23
C ASP A 290 14.05 -17.39 -57.19
N SER A 291 14.44 -18.04 -56.06
CA SER A 291 13.54 -18.31 -54.93
C SER A 291 13.50 -17.18 -53.88
N PHE A 292 14.24 -16.08 -54.07
CA PHE A 292 14.40 -15.02 -53.09
C PHE A 292 13.06 -14.38 -52.69
N GLU A 293 12.15 -14.09 -53.63
CA GLU A 293 10.82 -13.50 -53.33
C GLU A 293 9.98 -14.47 -52.49
N ALA A 294 9.93 -15.75 -52.84
CA ALA A 294 9.21 -16.75 -52.05
C ALA A 294 9.79 -16.91 -50.61
N LEU A 295 11.12 -16.86 -50.47
CA LEU A 295 11.80 -16.91 -49.16
C LEU A 295 11.53 -15.64 -48.35
N LEU A 296 11.33 -14.49 -49.01
CA LEU A 296 10.97 -13.26 -48.34
C LEU A 296 9.52 -13.32 -47.77
N GLU A 297 8.57 -13.91 -48.53
CA GLU A 297 7.19 -14.13 -48.04
C GLU A 297 7.18 -15.08 -46.82
N VAL A 298 7.99 -16.19 -46.87
CA VAL A 298 8.18 -17.08 -45.73
C VAL A 298 8.71 -16.29 -44.50
N SER A 299 9.70 -15.42 -44.74
CA SER A 299 10.32 -14.61 -43.71
C SER A 299 9.35 -13.62 -43.09
N LEU A 300 8.46 -12.99 -43.88
CA LEU A 300 7.41 -12.11 -43.37
C LEU A 300 6.43 -12.90 -42.51
N SER A 301 5.97 -14.07 -42.94
CA SER A 301 5.11 -14.95 -42.13
C SER A 301 5.75 -15.32 -40.80
N MET A 302 7.06 -15.71 -40.84
CA MET A 302 7.81 -16.00 -39.62
C MET A 302 7.93 -14.80 -38.67
N ALA A 303 8.15 -13.58 -39.22
CA ALA A 303 8.26 -12.37 -38.41
C ALA A 303 6.94 -12.03 -37.70
N VAL A 304 5.80 -12.24 -38.39
CA VAL A 304 4.47 -12.11 -37.75
C VAL A 304 4.25 -13.17 -36.67
N ALA A 305 4.60 -14.45 -36.95
CA ALA A 305 4.38 -15.55 -36.00
C ALA A 305 5.17 -15.41 -34.67
N VAL A 306 6.29 -14.68 -34.66
CA VAL A 306 7.10 -14.46 -33.46
C VAL A 306 6.44 -13.46 -32.50
N VAL A 307 5.70 -12.48 -33.00
CA VAL A 307 5.12 -11.41 -32.18
C VAL A 307 3.79 -11.87 -31.57
N PRO A 308 3.71 -12.00 -30.24
CA PRO A 308 2.45 -12.37 -29.57
C PRO A 308 1.55 -11.14 -29.37
N GLU A 309 0.81 -10.71 -30.42
CA GLU A 309 0.00 -9.50 -30.41
C GLU A 309 -1.07 -9.50 -29.32
N GLY A 310 -1.60 -10.66 -28.94
CA GLY A 310 -2.58 -10.82 -27.90
C GLY A 310 -2.03 -10.64 -26.47
N LEU A 311 -0.70 -10.77 -26.26
CA LEU A 311 -0.08 -10.82 -24.94
C LEU A 311 -0.31 -9.57 -24.09
N PRO A 312 -0.14 -8.31 -24.59
CA PRO A 312 -0.39 -7.12 -23.79
C PRO A 312 -1.86 -7.01 -23.34
N ALA A 313 -2.80 -7.37 -24.23
CA ALA A 313 -4.24 -7.36 -23.90
C ALA A 313 -4.57 -8.38 -22.81
N VAL A 314 -4.04 -9.61 -22.91
CA VAL A 314 -4.24 -10.66 -21.90
C VAL A 314 -3.65 -10.26 -20.55
N VAL A 315 -2.46 -9.65 -20.51
CA VAL A 315 -1.83 -9.12 -19.29
C VAL A 315 -2.74 -8.09 -18.65
N THR A 316 -3.19 -7.09 -19.41
CA THR A 316 -4.06 -6.00 -18.90
C THR A 316 -5.37 -6.54 -18.31
N VAL A 317 -6.03 -7.47 -19.02
CA VAL A 317 -7.26 -8.09 -18.53
C VAL A 317 -7.00 -8.92 -17.26
N THR A 318 -5.88 -9.64 -17.22
CA THR A 318 -5.49 -10.42 -16.03
C THR A 318 -5.30 -9.52 -14.81
N LEU A 319 -4.60 -8.40 -14.96
CA LEU A 319 -4.42 -7.42 -13.90
C LEU A 319 -5.76 -6.80 -13.47
N ALA A 320 -6.65 -6.48 -14.42
CA ALA A 320 -7.97 -5.94 -14.13
C ALA A 320 -8.85 -6.92 -13.34
N ILE A 321 -8.80 -8.22 -13.67
CA ILE A 321 -9.50 -9.28 -12.92
C ILE A 321 -8.91 -9.41 -11.51
N GLY A 322 -7.58 -9.38 -11.38
CA GLY A 322 -6.88 -9.35 -10.10
C GLY A 322 -7.33 -8.18 -9.23
N THR A 323 -7.35 -6.98 -9.80
CA THR A 323 -7.86 -5.76 -9.13
C THR A 323 -9.30 -5.95 -8.63
N GLN A 324 -10.20 -6.48 -9.46
CA GLN A 324 -11.59 -6.71 -9.05
C GLN A 324 -11.70 -7.70 -7.87
N ARG A 325 -10.85 -8.75 -7.83
CA ARG A 325 -10.79 -9.70 -6.71
C ARG A 325 -10.25 -9.04 -5.44
N MET A 326 -9.22 -8.21 -5.56
CA MET A 326 -8.63 -7.47 -4.44
C MET A 326 -9.62 -6.47 -3.83
N VAL A 327 -10.36 -5.71 -4.66
CA VAL A 327 -11.40 -4.79 -4.18
C VAL A 327 -12.49 -5.50 -3.38
N ARG A 328 -12.88 -6.70 -3.77
CA ARG A 328 -13.84 -7.52 -3.01
C ARG A 328 -13.33 -7.96 -1.63
N ARG A 329 -12.01 -7.86 -1.42
CA ARG A 329 -11.32 -8.14 -0.16
C ARG A 329 -10.77 -6.86 0.49
N ASN A 330 -11.42 -5.70 0.26
CA ASN A 330 -11.10 -4.39 0.83
C ASN A 330 -9.75 -3.78 0.39
N ALA A 331 -9.09 -4.32 -0.62
CA ALA A 331 -7.86 -3.75 -1.19
C ALA A 331 -8.18 -3.02 -2.51
N LEU A 332 -8.24 -1.69 -2.47
CA LEU A 332 -8.48 -0.85 -3.65
C LEU A 332 -7.16 -0.54 -4.37
N ILE A 333 -6.97 -1.12 -5.53
CA ILE A 333 -5.80 -0.85 -6.37
C ILE A 333 -5.98 0.43 -7.16
N ARG A 334 -5.03 1.35 -7.08
CA ARG A 334 -5.01 2.61 -7.82
C ARG A 334 -4.24 2.50 -9.13
N LYS A 335 -3.14 1.75 -9.14
CA LYS A 335 -2.30 1.52 -10.32
C LYS A 335 -2.32 0.04 -10.69
N LEU A 336 -2.76 -0.31 -11.88
CA LEU A 336 -2.85 -1.72 -12.32
C LEU A 336 -1.55 -2.52 -12.18
N PRO A 337 -0.35 -1.96 -12.45
CA PRO A 337 0.90 -2.69 -12.26
C PRO A 337 1.16 -3.15 -10.83
N ALA A 338 0.62 -2.46 -9.83
CA ALA A 338 0.77 -2.83 -8.42
C ALA A 338 0.25 -4.24 -8.09
N VAL A 339 -0.75 -4.73 -8.85
CA VAL A 339 -1.30 -6.09 -8.68
C VAL A 339 -0.22 -7.17 -8.86
N GLU A 340 0.66 -7.01 -9.84
CA GLU A 340 1.75 -7.94 -10.07
C GLU A 340 2.86 -7.77 -9.07
N THR A 341 3.23 -6.52 -8.78
CA THR A 341 4.33 -6.20 -7.85
C THR A 341 4.03 -6.73 -6.45
N LEU A 342 2.76 -6.71 -5.99
CA LEU A 342 2.32 -7.33 -4.73
C LEU A 342 2.71 -8.81 -4.65
N GLY A 343 2.64 -9.56 -5.75
CA GLY A 343 3.06 -10.97 -5.80
C GLY A 343 4.56 -11.21 -5.57
N SER A 344 5.37 -10.17 -5.72
CA SER A 344 6.83 -10.19 -5.60
C SER A 344 7.35 -9.60 -4.29
N VAL A 345 6.48 -9.05 -3.43
CA VAL A 345 6.84 -8.43 -2.15
C VAL A 345 7.59 -9.42 -1.26
N THR A 346 8.75 -8.99 -0.76
CA THR A 346 9.61 -9.74 0.16
C THR A 346 9.57 -9.18 1.58
N THR A 347 9.34 -7.85 1.71
CA THR A 347 9.29 -7.16 2.99
C THR A 347 8.06 -6.24 3.07
N ILE A 348 7.32 -6.31 4.17
CA ILE A 348 6.20 -5.40 4.46
C ILE A 348 6.59 -4.52 5.64
N CYS A 349 6.83 -3.24 5.37
CA CYS A 349 7.04 -2.20 6.36
C CYS A 349 5.70 -1.61 6.77
N SER A 350 5.29 -1.85 8.00
CA SER A 350 3.99 -1.40 8.50
C SER A 350 4.12 -0.36 9.60
N ASP A 351 3.37 0.72 9.48
CA ASP A 351 3.14 1.60 10.63
C ASP A 351 2.38 0.82 11.72
N LYS A 352 2.63 1.17 12.96
CA LYS A 352 1.96 0.54 14.12
C LYS A 352 0.52 1.05 14.23
N THR A 353 0.38 2.39 14.36
CA THR A 353 -0.88 3.04 14.76
C THR A 353 -1.91 2.96 13.63
N GLY A 354 -3.12 2.51 13.97
CA GLY A 354 -4.22 2.40 13.01
C GLY A 354 -4.12 1.23 12.00
N THR A 355 -2.92 0.68 11.75
CA THR A 355 -2.69 -0.44 10.82
C THR A 355 -2.56 -1.78 11.53
N LEU A 356 -1.56 -1.93 12.39
CA LEU A 356 -1.35 -3.12 13.21
C LEU A 356 -2.26 -3.11 14.44
N THR A 357 -2.62 -1.90 14.91
CA THR A 357 -3.46 -1.64 16.06
C THR A 357 -4.78 -1.01 15.63
N GLN A 358 -5.74 -0.98 16.56
CA GLN A 358 -7.07 -0.42 16.31
C GLN A 358 -7.12 1.12 16.40
N ASN A 359 -6.03 1.78 16.80
CA ASN A 359 -6.01 3.20 17.19
C ASN A 359 -7.04 3.51 18.27
N LYS A 360 -7.25 2.57 19.18
CA LYS A 360 -8.17 2.65 20.31
C LYS A 360 -7.44 2.25 21.58
N MET A 361 -7.36 3.16 22.52
CA MET A 361 -6.83 2.84 23.84
C MET A 361 -7.76 1.88 24.58
N VAL A 362 -7.24 0.76 25.07
CA VAL A 362 -8.00 -0.26 25.79
C VAL A 362 -7.28 -0.60 27.10
N VAL A 363 -8.00 -0.56 28.21
CA VAL A 363 -7.43 -0.99 29.50
C VAL A 363 -7.30 -2.51 29.52
N GLN A 364 -6.10 -2.98 29.83
CA GLN A 364 -5.77 -4.40 29.94
C GLN A 364 -5.48 -4.85 31.38
N LEU A 365 -5.03 -3.94 32.22
CA LEU A 365 -4.61 -4.25 33.58
C LEU A 365 -5.03 -3.14 34.55
N VAL A 366 -5.61 -3.54 35.67
CA VAL A 366 -5.87 -2.68 36.82
C VAL A 366 -5.14 -3.25 38.02
N HIS A 367 -4.48 -2.37 38.79
CA HIS A 367 -3.81 -2.78 40.02
C HIS A 367 -4.30 -1.91 41.18
N THR A 368 -5.02 -2.52 42.14
CA THR A 368 -5.43 -1.92 43.40
C THR A 368 -4.43 -2.29 44.50
N ALA A 369 -4.61 -1.83 45.72
CA ALA A 369 -3.70 -2.15 46.82
C ALA A 369 -3.45 -3.67 46.98
N ASN A 370 -4.49 -4.49 46.80
CA ASN A 370 -4.45 -5.93 47.08
C ASN A 370 -4.48 -6.82 45.84
N ASN A 371 -4.98 -6.34 44.71
CA ASN A 371 -5.28 -7.19 43.57
C ASN A 371 -4.71 -6.63 42.27
N THR A 372 -4.22 -7.54 41.42
CA THR A 372 -3.95 -7.25 40.02
C THR A 372 -5.04 -7.91 39.21
N VAL A 373 -5.86 -7.09 38.50
CA VAL A 373 -7.02 -7.50 37.73
C VAL A 373 -6.69 -7.40 36.26
N GLN A 374 -6.79 -8.47 35.52
CA GLN A 374 -6.73 -8.47 34.07
C GLN A 374 -8.13 -8.13 33.50
N VAL A 375 -8.16 -7.32 32.45
CA VAL A 375 -9.38 -6.85 31.83
C VAL A 375 -9.41 -7.34 30.40
N THR A 376 -10.48 -8.03 30.00
CA THR A 376 -10.71 -8.48 28.62
C THR A 376 -11.68 -7.57 27.88
N GLY A 377 -11.86 -7.78 26.58
CA GLY A 377 -12.78 -7.02 25.72
C GLY A 377 -12.03 -6.13 24.74
N GLU A 378 -12.70 -5.78 23.64
CA GLU A 378 -12.11 -5.11 22.49
C GLU A 378 -12.66 -3.69 22.29
N GLY A 379 -11.82 -2.78 21.84
CA GLY A 379 -12.18 -1.42 21.49
C GLY A 379 -12.85 -0.68 22.64
N TYR A 380 -13.83 0.18 22.33
CA TYR A 380 -14.57 0.95 23.34
C TYR A 380 -15.87 0.28 23.82
N ALA A 381 -16.17 -0.94 23.36
CA ALA A 381 -17.35 -1.65 23.84
C ALA A 381 -17.26 -1.88 25.36
N PRO A 382 -18.29 -1.52 26.16
CA PRO A 382 -18.32 -1.76 27.59
C PRO A 382 -18.67 -3.24 27.90
N ILE A 383 -18.05 -4.16 27.16
CA ILE A 383 -18.26 -5.61 27.25
C ILE A 383 -16.89 -6.28 27.47
N GLY A 384 -16.77 -7.02 28.56
CA GLY A 384 -15.52 -7.69 28.91
C GLY A 384 -15.62 -8.30 30.30
N GLU A 385 -14.54 -8.93 30.74
CA GLU A 385 -14.47 -9.64 32.02
C GLU A 385 -13.29 -9.16 32.85
N PHE A 386 -13.44 -9.19 34.15
CA PHE A 386 -12.39 -8.93 35.12
C PHE A 386 -11.90 -10.28 35.66
N THR A 387 -10.60 -10.53 35.57
CA THR A 387 -10.00 -11.78 36.07
C THR A 387 -8.86 -11.49 37.04
N ILE A 388 -8.82 -12.24 38.13
CA ILE A 388 -7.76 -12.27 39.11
C ILE A 388 -7.13 -13.68 39.12
N PRO A 389 -5.95 -13.88 39.69
CA PRO A 389 -5.31 -15.19 39.76
C PRO A 389 -6.20 -16.31 40.38
N ASN A 390 -7.13 -15.93 41.24
CA ASN A 390 -8.04 -16.84 41.94
C ASN A 390 -9.40 -17.05 41.28
N GLY A 391 -9.68 -16.44 40.12
CA GLY A 391 -10.93 -16.60 39.40
C GLY A 391 -11.43 -15.33 38.70
N LYS A 392 -12.67 -15.37 38.25
CA LYS A 392 -13.37 -14.26 37.58
C LYS A 392 -14.10 -13.41 38.61
N ILE A 393 -14.13 -12.09 38.39
CA ILE A 393 -14.95 -11.14 39.16
C ILE A 393 -16.25 -10.95 38.41
N ASP A 394 -17.36 -11.45 38.92
CA ASP A 394 -18.69 -11.31 38.30
C ASP A 394 -19.39 -10.00 38.74
N ASN A 395 -19.10 -9.50 39.93
CA ASN A 395 -19.66 -8.23 40.45
C ASN A 395 -18.52 -7.37 41.04
N SER A 396 -18.33 -6.16 40.48
CA SER A 396 -17.32 -5.20 40.98
C SER A 396 -17.63 -4.69 42.41
N GLU A 397 -18.90 -4.70 42.88
CA GLU A 397 -19.30 -4.27 44.22
C GLU A 397 -18.73 -5.16 45.34
N GLU A 398 -18.41 -6.43 45.03
CA GLU A 398 -17.76 -7.35 45.99
C GLU A 398 -16.31 -6.98 46.24
N TYR A 399 -15.72 -6.09 45.42
CA TYR A 399 -14.34 -5.59 45.49
C TYR A 399 -14.34 -4.07 45.65
N PRO A 400 -14.54 -3.52 46.88
CA PRO A 400 -14.73 -2.08 47.12
C PRO A 400 -13.63 -1.19 46.53
N GLU A 401 -12.37 -1.64 46.56
CA GLU A 401 -11.23 -0.92 45.98
C GLU A 401 -11.35 -0.78 44.46
N LEU A 402 -11.69 -1.88 43.77
CA LEU A 402 -11.93 -1.86 42.33
C LEU A 402 -13.12 -1.00 41.99
N HIS A 403 -14.22 -1.11 42.71
CA HIS A 403 -15.44 -0.35 42.50
C HIS A 403 -15.22 1.17 42.65
N THR A 404 -14.46 1.58 43.68
CA THR A 404 -14.08 2.98 43.89
C THR A 404 -13.18 3.50 42.81
N LEU A 405 -12.19 2.67 42.33
CA LEU A 405 -11.32 3.05 41.21
C LEU A 405 -12.12 3.21 39.91
N LEU A 406 -13.06 2.31 39.62
CA LEU A 406 -13.94 2.38 38.44
C LEU A 406 -14.84 3.64 38.54
N THR A 407 -15.33 3.98 39.72
CA THR A 407 -16.08 5.24 39.96
C THR A 407 -15.21 6.47 39.66
N ALA A 408 -13.94 6.47 40.13
CA ALA A 408 -12.99 7.54 39.80
C ALA A 408 -12.73 7.68 38.33
N CYS A 409 -12.68 6.56 37.56
CA CYS A 409 -12.51 6.54 36.10
C CYS A 409 -13.67 7.27 35.37
N VAL A 410 -14.88 7.23 35.93
CA VAL A 410 -16.06 7.88 35.33
C VAL A 410 -16.18 9.33 35.76
N VAL A 411 -16.05 9.60 37.07
CA VAL A 411 -16.29 10.92 37.66
C VAL A 411 -15.20 11.92 37.26
N CYS A 412 -13.93 11.48 37.29
CA CYS A 412 -12.80 12.30 36.87
C CYS A 412 -12.56 12.14 35.37
N ASN A 413 -13.56 12.51 34.51
CA ASN A 413 -13.51 12.23 33.07
C ASN A 413 -14.42 13.17 32.28
N ASP A 414 -13.92 13.75 31.20
CA ASP A 414 -14.65 14.68 30.33
C ASP A 414 -15.19 13.98 29.04
N ALA A 415 -14.66 12.85 28.65
CA ALA A 415 -15.11 12.12 27.48
C ALA A 415 -16.56 11.60 27.61
N LEU A 416 -17.16 11.28 26.47
CA LEU A 416 -18.48 10.64 26.36
C LEU A 416 -18.35 9.35 25.56
N LEU A 417 -18.95 8.28 26.09
CA LEU A 417 -19.06 6.99 25.40
C LEU A 417 -20.43 6.91 24.72
N GLN A 418 -20.46 6.70 23.41
CA GLN A 418 -21.67 6.69 22.59
C GLN A 418 -21.74 5.41 21.75
N GLN A 419 -22.96 4.93 21.51
CA GLN A 419 -23.20 3.84 20.59
C GLN A 419 -23.77 4.39 19.28
N GLU A 420 -23.01 4.25 18.20
CA GLU A 420 -23.42 4.58 16.84
C GLU A 420 -23.68 3.30 16.05
N LYS A 421 -24.93 3.08 15.67
CA LYS A 421 -25.39 1.82 15.01
C LYS A 421 -25.08 0.59 15.87
N GLN A 422 -24.01 -0.14 15.57
CA GLN A 422 -23.54 -1.32 16.31
C GLN A 422 -22.18 -1.11 16.97
N ASP A 423 -21.49 0.00 16.67
CA ASP A 423 -20.14 0.27 17.16
C ASP A 423 -20.18 1.26 18.32
N TRP A 424 -19.21 1.11 19.25
CA TRP A 424 -19.00 2.05 20.36
C TRP A 424 -17.90 3.02 19.97
N THR A 425 -18.22 4.31 20.10
CA THR A 425 -17.33 5.44 19.81
C THR A 425 -17.20 6.33 21.01
N ILE A 426 -16.14 7.14 21.04
CA ILE A 426 -15.93 8.16 22.06
C ILE A 426 -15.94 9.54 21.44
N LEU A 427 -16.45 10.50 22.22
CA LEU A 427 -16.29 11.92 21.99
C LEU A 427 -15.38 12.45 23.10
N GLY A 428 -14.16 12.90 22.76
CA GLY A 428 -13.13 13.35 23.70
C GLY A 428 -11.81 12.60 23.56
N ASP A 429 -10.99 12.65 24.62
CA ASP A 429 -9.67 12.04 24.65
C ASP A 429 -9.73 10.50 24.64
N PRO A 430 -8.91 9.79 23.80
CA PRO A 430 -8.89 8.33 23.74
C PRO A 430 -8.54 7.64 25.05
N THR A 431 -7.68 8.25 25.88
CA THR A 431 -7.31 7.74 27.20
C THR A 431 -8.50 7.78 28.14
N GLU A 432 -9.24 8.87 28.12
CA GLU A 432 -10.46 9.04 28.90
C GLU A 432 -11.56 8.07 28.44
N GLY A 433 -11.72 7.89 27.13
CA GLY A 433 -12.66 6.92 26.56
C GLY A 433 -12.37 5.48 26.99
N ALA A 434 -11.10 5.11 27.09
CA ALA A 434 -10.69 3.80 27.61
C ALA A 434 -11.12 3.57 29.07
N LEU A 435 -11.05 4.63 29.88
CA LEU A 435 -11.51 4.59 31.30
C LEU A 435 -13.03 4.43 31.42
N LEU A 436 -13.80 5.09 30.53
CA LEU A 436 -15.26 4.92 30.48
C LEU A 436 -15.65 3.51 30.03
N SER A 437 -14.96 2.96 29.03
CA SER A 437 -15.16 1.58 28.60
C SER A 437 -14.84 0.59 29.72
N LEU A 438 -13.73 0.80 30.45
CA LEU A 438 -13.36 0.01 31.63
C LEU A 438 -14.46 0.01 32.69
N ALA A 439 -14.95 1.18 33.06
CA ALA A 439 -16.00 1.32 34.07
C ALA A 439 -17.32 0.68 33.60
N GLY A 440 -17.66 0.85 32.33
CA GLY A 440 -18.85 0.23 31.73
C GLY A 440 -18.81 -1.31 31.74
N LYS A 441 -17.62 -1.94 31.63
CA LYS A 441 -17.44 -3.40 31.85
C LYS A 441 -17.79 -3.80 33.30
N GLY A 442 -17.63 -2.90 34.27
CA GLY A 442 -18.03 -3.08 35.66
C GLY A 442 -19.47 -2.64 35.95
N GLY A 443 -20.25 -2.27 34.91
CA GLY A 443 -21.65 -1.82 35.07
C GLY A 443 -21.81 -0.35 35.50
N LEU A 444 -20.73 0.45 35.49
CA LEU A 444 -20.73 1.84 35.89
C LEU A 444 -20.73 2.76 34.67
N PHE A 445 -21.81 3.56 34.54
CA PHE A 445 -22.01 4.51 33.45
C PHE A 445 -22.11 5.94 33.92
N LYS A 446 -21.69 6.88 33.09
CA LYS A 446 -21.60 8.31 33.42
C LYS A 446 -22.96 8.90 33.80
N GLU A 447 -24.06 8.51 33.14
CA GLU A 447 -25.40 8.99 33.39
C GLU A 447 -25.90 8.65 34.80
N GLY A 448 -25.62 7.45 35.29
CA GLY A 448 -25.98 7.03 36.64
C GLY A 448 -25.13 7.68 37.72
N LEU A 449 -23.82 7.71 37.50
CA LEU A 449 -22.89 8.26 38.48
C LEU A 449 -22.92 9.79 38.60
N SER A 450 -23.23 10.52 37.51
CA SER A 450 -23.39 11.98 37.53
C SER A 450 -24.53 12.46 38.45
N GLN A 451 -25.54 11.64 38.68
CA GLN A 451 -26.62 11.90 39.62
C GLN A 451 -26.21 11.62 41.08
N GLN A 452 -25.37 10.63 41.29
CA GLN A 452 -24.87 10.23 42.62
C GLN A 452 -23.71 11.12 43.09
N PHE A 453 -22.86 11.56 42.15
CA PHE A 453 -21.70 12.40 42.38
C PHE A 453 -21.75 13.67 41.51
N PRO A 454 -22.65 14.64 41.80
CA PRO A 454 -22.72 15.88 41.05
C PRO A 454 -21.38 16.64 41.15
N ARG A 455 -20.82 16.99 39.98
CA ARG A 455 -19.55 17.73 39.89
C ARG A 455 -19.78 19.18 40.29
N VAL A 456 -19.06 19.69 41.30
CA VAL A 456 -19.19 21.05 41.82
C VAL A 456 -17.98 21.93 41.52
N ALA A 457 -16.79 21.34 41.36
CA ALA A 457 -15.57 22.04 40.97
C ALA A 457 -14.60 21.12 40.26
N GLU A 458 -13.64 21.70 39.56
CA GLU A 458 -12.57 20.95 38.92
C GLU A 458 -11.25 21.71 38.96
N ILE A 459 -10.17 20.95 38.93
CA ILE A 459 -8.82 21.41 38.66
C ILE A 459 -8.40 20.72 37.34
N PRO A 460 -8.43 21.44 36.21
CA PRO A 460 -8.23 20.83 34.88
C PRO A 460 -6.82 20.28 34.72
N PHE A 461 -6.66 19.38 33.77
CA PHE A 461 -5.35 18.83 33.40
C PHE A 461 -4.39 19.93 32.96
N SER A 462 -3.14 19.89 33.41
CA SER A 462 -2.06 20.66 32.81
C SER A 462 -0.82 19.81 32.61
N SER A 463 -0.08 20.10 31.54
CA SER A 463 1.16 19.37 31.21
C SER A 463 2.26 19.54 32.24
N GLU A 464 2.25 20.61 33.02
CA GLU A 464 3.20 20.86 34.11
C GLU A 464 2.89 19.98 35.30
N ARG A 465 1.61 19.96 35.71
CA ARG A 465 1.14 19.18 36.87
C ARG A 465 0.94 17.72 36.56
N LYS A 466 0.73 17.35 35.27
CA LYS A 466 0.45 15.98 34.74
C LYS A 466 -0.66 15.25 35.51
N ARG A 467 -1.66 15.97 35.98
CA ARG A 467 -2.82 15.44 36.72
C ARG A 467 -4.05 16.35 36.56
N MET A 468 -5.20 15.78 36.84
CA MET A 468 -6.50 16.39 36.83
C MET A 468 -7.27 15.97 38.09
N SER A 469 -8.02 16.87 38.69
CA SER A 469 -8.89 16.60 39.85
C SER A 469 -10.30 17.11 39.63
N VAL A 470 -11.26 16.32 40.08
CA VAL A 470 -12.71 16.69 40.06
C VAL A 470 -13.28 16.57 41.45
N ILE A 471 -14.00 17.59 41.86
CA ILE A 471 -14.68 17.66 43.17
C ILE A 471 -16.17 17.46 42.96
N CYS A 472 -16.75 16.52 43.72
CA CYS A 472 -18.16 16.16 43.61
C CYS A 472 -18.83 16.23 44.97
N GLU A 473 -20.14 16.46 44.97
CA GLU A 473 -20.97 16.25 46.17
C GLU A 473 -21.00 14.73 46.47
N ASN A 474 -20.85 14.40 47.77
CA ASN A 474 -20.96 13.05 48.26
C ASN A 474 -22.44 12.71 48.56
N GLY A 475 -23.11 12.08 47.57
CA GLY A 475 -24.53 11.73 47.72
C GLY A 475 -24.80 10.77 48.87
N GLN A 476 -25.98 10.90 49.54
CA GLN A 476 -26.38 10.16 50.74
C GLN A 476 -26.38 8.61 50.60
N SER A 477 -26.16 8.08 49.41
CA SER A 477 -26.11 6.62 49.14
C SER A 477 -24.71 6.05 49.04
N ALA A 478 -23.67 6.86 49.19
CA ALA A 478 -22.30 6.45 48.97
C ALA A 478 -21.66 5.87 50.24
N ASN A 479 -22.13 4.72 50.71
CA ASN A 479 -21.40 3.85 51.63
C ASN A 479 -20.21 3.13 50.95
N LEU A 480 -19.67 3.74 49.88
CA LEU A 480 -18.59 3.17 49.06
C LEU A 480 -17.25 3.04 49.80
N ILE A 481 -17.07 3.77 50.87
CA ILE A 481 -15.75 3.87 51.55
C ILE A 481 -15.78 3.38 52.98
N SER A 482 -16.90 2.94 53.56
CA SER A 482 -17.00 2.50 54.98
C SER A 482 -17.27 0.99 55.10
N SER A 483 -16.34 0.13 54.78
CA SER A 483 -16.34 -1.27 55.20
C SER A 483 -15.35 -1.57 56.34
N SER A 484 -14.91 -0.58 57.10
CA SER A 484 -14.19 -0.79 58.34
C SER A 484 -14.74 0.13 59.45
N PRO A 485 -15.42 -0.41 60.47
CA PRO A 485 -15.78 0.35 61.66
C PRO A 485 -14.53 0.56 62.54
N THR A 486 -13.75 1.59 62.23
CA THR A 486 -12.82 2.13 63.21
C THR A 486 -13.62 3.08 64.11
N PRO A 487 -13.43 3.06 65.46
CA PRO A 487 -14.21 3.82 66.42
C PRO A 487 -14.10 5.36 66.33
N HIS A 488 -13.44 5.91 65.32
CA HIS A 488 -13.22 7.33 65.07
C HIS A 488 -13.49 7.73 63.63
N SER A 489 -14.56 7.22 63.01
CA SER A 489 -14.97 7.69 61.68
C SER A 489 -15.54 9.09 61.82
N PRO A 490 -14.98 10.17 61.17
CA PRO A 490 -15.60 11.49 61.14
C PRO A 490 -16.90 11.42 60.39
N LEU A 491 -17.79 12.33 60.68
CA LEU A 491 -19.07 12.57 59.99
C LEU A 491 -18.87 12.50 58.45
N PRO A 492 -19.86 12.00 57.68
CA PRO A 492 -19.73 11.92 56.19
C PRO A 492 -19.37 13.30 55.65
N THR A 493 -18.21 13.41 55.03
CA THR A 493 -17.74 14.65 54.41
C THR A 493 -18.63 14.98 53.22
N PRO A 494 -19.03 16.27 53.07
CA PRO A 494 -20.00 16.68 52.06
C PRO A 494 -19.45 16.61 50.64
N TYR A 495 -18.11 16.60 50.47
CA TYR A 495 -17.47 16.60 49.17
C TYR A 495 -16.41 15.49 49.07
N LEU A 496 -16.21 15.02 47.85
CA LEU A 496 -15.19 14.05 47.52
C LEU A 496 -14.43 14.51 46.27
N MET A 497 -13.11 14.56 46.35
CA MET A 497 -12.23 14.88 45.24
C MET A 497 -11.61 13.60 44.71
N PHE A 498 -11.72 13.36 43.38
CA PHE A 498 -10.98 12.30 42.65
C PHE A 498 -9.90 12.93 41.80
N THR A 499 -8.73 12.32 41.81
CA THR A 499 -7.54 12.77 41.06
C THR A 499 -7.01 11.67 40.20
N LYS A 500 -6.70 11.96 38.92
CA LYS A 500 -6.01 11.04 37.99
C LYS A 500 -4.79 11.72 37.37
N GLY A 501 -3.77 10.95 37.03
CA GLY A 501 -2.58 11.48 36.32
C GLY A 501 -1.37 10.57 36.36
N SER A 502 -0.15 11.17 36.26
CA SER A 502 1.12 10.43 36.37
C SER A 502 1.22 9.68 37.70
N PRO A 503 1.45 8.35 37.66
CA PRO A 503 1.51 7.54 38.87
C PRO A 503 2.51 8.07 39.92
N GLU A 504 3.69 8.47 39.49
CA GLU A 504 4.75 8.98 40.36
C GLU A 504 4.32 10.25 41.06
N LEU A 505 3.76 11.23 40.31
CA LEU A 505 3.38 12.54 40.83
C LEU A 505 2.14 12.48 41.75
N ILE A 506 1.21 11.57 41.48
CA ILE A 506 0.06 11.34 42.38
C ILE A 506 0.52 10.63 43.63
N LEU A 507 1.34 9.61 43.48
CA LEU A 507 1.86 8.84 44.64
C LEU A 507 2.68 9.71 45.59
N GLU A 508 3.45 10.67 45.10
CA GLU A 508 4.16 11.66 45.93
C GLU A 508 3.23 12.46 46.81
N ARG A 509 1.97 12.70 46.39
CA ARG A 509 0.96 13.46 47.14
C ARG A 509 0.08 12.61 48.06
N CYS A 510 0.22 11.30 47.97
CA CYS A 510 -0.52 10.35 48.79
C CYS A 510 0.16 10.13 50.15
N THR A 511 -0.63 10.10 51.19
CA THR A 511 -0.24 9.79 52.55
C THR A 511 -0.88 8.50 53.07
N GLN A 512 -1.95 8.05 52.40
CA GLN A 512 -2.75 6.91 52.83
C GLN A 512 -3.03 5.94 51.63
N ILE A 513 -3.33 4.72 51.96
CA ILE A 513 -4.00 3.71 51.14
C ILE A 513 -5.32 3.34 51.81
N PRO A 514 -6.30 2.69 51.17
CA PRO A 514 -7.59 2.35 51.79
C PRO A 514 -7.49 1.61 53.12
N GLU A 515 -6.42 0.86 53.30
CA GLU A 515 -6.17 0.02 54.50
C GLU A 515 -5.40 0.73 55.60
N GLY A 516 -4.93 1.96 55.41
CA GLY A 516 -4.17 2.71 56.42
C GLY A 516 -3.14 3.69 55.83
N ASN A 517 -2.05 3.91 56.55
CA ASN A 517 -1.02 4.85 56.12
C ASN A 517 -0.14 4.23 55.00
N LEU A 518 0.23 5.04 54.03
CA LEU A 518 1.15 4.65 52.97
C LEU A 518 2.58 4.53 53.51
N THR A 519 3.09 3.30 53.63
CA THR A 519 4.45 3.03 54.10
C THR A 519 5.48 3.20 52.98
N PRO A 520 6.77 3.40 53.29
CA PRO A 520 7.83 3.43 52.26
C PRO A 520 7.88 2.14 51.42
N GLU A 521 7.62 0.97 52.06
CA GLU A 521 7.58 -0.33 51.39
C GLU A 521 6.44 -0.42 50.42
N SER A 522 5.20 -0.01 50.81
CA SER A 522 4.05 0.02 49.93
C SER A 522 4.26 0.98 48.73
N ARG A 523 4.91 2.13 48.98
CA ARG A 523 5.28 3.09 47.92
C ARG A 523 6.24 2.45 46.89
N THR A 524 7.25 1.73 47.35
CA THR A 524 8.20 1.04 46.50
C THR A 524 7.53 -0.06 45.67
N GLN A 525 6.64 -0.85 46.27
CA GLN A 525 5.86 -1.88 45.57
C GLN A 525 4.97 -1.32 44.48
N ILE A 526 4.30 -0.19 44.73
CA ILE A 526 3.46 0.49 43.73
C ILE A 526 4.32 0.96 42.57
N LEU A 527 5.49 1.57 42.82
CA LEU A 527 6.40 2.03 41.77
C LEU A 527 7.00 0.86 40.98
N GLU A 528 7.35 -0.24 41.62
CA GLU A 528 7.78 -1.45 40.94
C GLU A 528 6.69 -1.99 40.03
N LYS A 529 5.44 -1.96 40.47
CA LYS A 529 4.30 -2.41 39.69
C LYS A 529 4.04 -1.48 38.49
N ASN A 530 4.10 -0.16 38.69
CA ASN A 530 4.06 0.83 37.61
C ASN A 530 5.16 0.49 36.56
N ASN A 531 6.40 0.28 37.01
CA ASN A 531 7.50 -0.07 36.09
C ASN A 531 7.27 -1.39 35.34
N GLN A 532 6.71 -2.40 36.02
CA GLN A 532 6.35 -3.69 35.41
C GLN A 532 5.24 -3.53 34.36
N MET A 533 4.26 -2.66 34.61
CA MET A 533 3.21 -2.36 33.63
C MET A 533 3.77 -1.56 32.44
N ALA A 534 4.58 -0.55 32.72
CA ALA A 534 5.23 0.26 31.68
C ALA A 534 6.19 -0.57 30.80
N SER A 535 6.93 -1.52 31.38
CA SER A 535 7.82 -2.43 30.62
C SER A 535 7.07 -3.35 29.66
N LYS A 536 5.77 -3.58 29.89
CA LYS A 536 4.86 -4.28 28.98
C LYS A 536 4.28 -3.37 27.88
N GLY A 537 4.75 -2.14 27.78
CA GLY A 537 4.27 -1.15 26.81
C GLY A 537 2.94 -0.48 27.21
N LEU A 538 2.45 -0.69 28.42
CA LEU A 538 1.22 -0.08 28.88
C LEU A 538 1.46 1.40 29.25
N ARG A 539 0.54 2.28 28.82
CA ARG A 539 0.39 3.63 29.36
C ARG A 539 -0.31 3.51 30.69
N VAL A 540 0.34 3.94 31.75
CA VAL A 540 -0.16 3.78 33.13
C VAL A 540 -0.65 5.10 33.69
N LEU A 541 -1.85 5.09 34.27
CA LEU A 541 -2.41 6.21 35.06
C LEU A 541 -2.57 5.81 36.50
N GLY A 542 -2.22 6.71 37.41
CA GLY A 542 -2.50 6.62 38.84
C GLY A 542 -3.81 7.29 39.20
N PHE A 543 -4.50 6.76 40.20
CA PHE A 543 -5.74 7.27 40.74
C PHE A 543 -5.66 7.44 42.26
N ALA A 544 -6.23 8.52 42.74
CA ALA A 544 -6.34 8.82 44.16
C ALA A 544 -7.65 9.57 44.48
N TYR A 545 -8.02 9.65 45.73
CA TYR A 545 -9.16 10.46 46.20
C TYR A 545 -8.84 11.15 47.49
N LYS A 546 -9.63 12.18 47.82
CA LYS A 546 -9.59 12.92 49.13
C LYS A 546 -10.98 13.36 49.53
N PRO A 547 -11.42 13.04 50.78
CA PRO A 547 -12.61 13.62 51.38
C PRO A 547 -12.38 15.11 51.72
N LEU A 548 -13.32 15.96 51.40
CA LEU A 548 -13.24 17.41 51.65
C LEU A 548 -14.43 17.90 52.47
N SER A 549 -14.17 18.81 53.42
CA SER A 549 -15.23 19.45 54.25
C SER A 549 -15.85 20.64 53.56
N GLU A 550 -15.17 21.29 52.63
CA GLU A 550 -15.61 22.49 51.91
C GLU A 550 -14.99 22.48 50.48
N ILE A 551 -15.58 23.29 49.59
CA ILE A 551 -15.03 23.48 48.23
C ILE A 551 -13.82 24.41 48.35
N PRO A 552 -12.64 24.03 47.84
CA PRO A 552 -11.43 24.86 47.91
C PRO A 552 -11.62 26.17 47.14
N PRO A 553 -11.02 27.28 47.60
CA PRO A 553 -11.05 28.54 46.86
C PRO A 553 -10.23 28.44 45.54
N GLU A 554 -10.62 29.24 44.55
CA GLU A 554 -9.88 29.30 43.28
C GLU A 554 -8.40 29.62 43.49
N GLY A 555 -7.50 28.94 42.82
CA GLY A 555 -6.04 29.12 42.91
C GLY A 555 -5.35 28.35 44.05
N SER A 556 -6.08 27.47 44.77
CA SER A 556 -5.50 26.62 45.84
C SER A 556 -5.11 25.22 45.38
N ASP A 557 -4.93 25.02 44.07
CA ASP A 557 -4.74 23.73 43.42
C ASP A 557 -3.62 22.89 44.06
N GLU A 558 -2.44 23.45 44.27
CA GLU A 558 -1.27 22.73 44.79
C GLU A 558 -1.45 22.29 46.25
N THR A 559 -2.20 23.05 47.06
CA THR A 559 -2.45 22.70 48.46
C THR A 559 -3.62 21.75 48.63
N THR A 560 -4.60 21.82 47.73
CA THR A 560 -5.77 20.93 47.71
C THR A 560 -5.39 19.50 47.32
N GLU A 561 -4.54 19.36 46.35
CA GLU A 561 -4.04 18.06 45.83
C GLU A 561 -2.92 17.46 46.70
N GLN A 562 -2.98 17.61 48.03
CA GLN A 562 -2.07 16.98 49.00
C GLN A 562 -2.84 16.06 49.94
N GLU A 563 -2.15 15.18 50.62
CA GLU A 563 -2.73 14.20 51.57
C GLU A 563 -3.79 13.31 50.92
N LEU A 564 -3.55 12.85 49.73
CA LEU A 564 -4.44 11.98 48.98
C LEU A 564 -4.42 10.55 49.50
N VAL A 565 -5.51 9.83 49.27
CA VAL A 565 -5.60 8.36 49.45
C VAL A 565 -5.42 7.67 48.14
N TRP A 566 -4.41 6.84 48.01
CA TRP A 566 -4.10 6.12 46.79
C TRP A 566 -5.14 5.05 46.48
N LEU A 567 -5.67 4.99 45.23
CA LEU A 567 -6.62 3.96 44.79
C LEU A 567 -5.99 2.85 43.96
N GLY A 568 -5.10 3.21 43.03
CA GLY A 568 -4.51 2.20 42.17
C GLY A 568 -3.95 2.70 40.84
N LEU A 569 -3.53 1.74 40.00
CA LEU A 569 -2.98 1.93 38.67
C LEU A 569 -3.94 1.38 37.62
N VAL A 570 -4.07 2.07 36.50
CA VAL A 570 -4.77 1.59 35.32
C VAL A 570 -3.80 1.60 34.14
N GLY A 571 -3.56 0.44 33.56
CA GLY A 571 -2.67 0.25 32.42
C GLY A 571 -3.47 -0.02 31.14
N MET A 572 -3.21 0.79 30.13
CA MET A 572 -3.91 0.73 28.84
C MET A 572 -2.92 0.70 27.68
N LEU A 573 -3.38 0.18 26.56
CA LEU A 573 -2.58 0.00 25.36
C LEU A 573 -3.47 0.23 24.15
N ASP A 574 -2.89 0.76 23.07
CA ASP A 574 -3.51 0.69 21.74
C ASP A 574 -3.43 -0.77 21.27
N ALA A 575 -4.55 -1.48 21.36
CA ALA A 575 -4.60 -2.93 21.21
C ALA A 575 -4.33 -3.37 19.77
N PRO A 576 -3.49 -4.42 19.55
CA PRO A 576 -3.36 -5.05 18.24
C PRO A 576 -4.71 -5.53 17.71
N ARG A 577 -4.88 -5.48 16.38
CA ARG A 577 -6.06 -6.10 15.75
C ARG A 577 -5.99 -7.61 15.86
N PRO A 578 -7.08 -8.33 16.13
CA PRO A 578 -7.07 -9.79 16.34
C PRO A 578 -6.49 -10.59 15.17
N GLU A 579 -6.77 -10.13 13.92
CA GLU A 579 -6.38 -10.83 12.70
C GLU A 579 -4.89 -10.68 12.36
N VAL A 580 -4.23 -9.66 12.90
CA VAL A 580 -2.84 -9.31 12.52
C VAL A 580 -1.84 -10.38 12.94
N ARG A 581 -2.04 -11.04 14.07
CA ARG A 581 -1.16 -12.13 14.53
C ARG A 581 -1.13 -13.29 13.53
N GLU A 582 -2.29 -13.70 13.03
CA GLU A 582 -2.39 -14.74 12.02
C GLU A 582 -1.79 -14.29 10.69
N ALA A 583 -2.08 -13.05 10.29
CA ALA A 583 -1.53 -12.46 9.07
C ALA A 583 0.01 -12.38 9.08
N VAL A 584 0.62 -11.99 10.20
CA VAL A 584 2.08 -11.99 10.40
C VAL A 584 2.65 -13.42 10.30
N ALA A 585 1.97 -14.40 10.89
CA ALA A 585 2.39 -15.80 10.78
C ALA A 585 2.31 -16.31 9.32
N GLN A 586 1.27 -15.93 8.58
CA GLN A 586 1.12 -16.24 7.15
C GLN A 586 2.22 -15.56 6.32
N CYS A 587 2.56 -14.28 6.57
CA CYS A 587 3.68 -13.60 5.93
C CYS A 587 4.98 -14.38 6.09
N ARG A 588 5.32 -14.76 7.31
CA ARG A 588 6.54 -15.52 7.60
C ARG A 588 6.55 -16.89 6.93
N GLY A 589 5.41 -17.60 6.95
CA GLY A 589 5.22 -18.87 6.24
C GLY A 589 5.36 -18.74 4.73
N ALA A 590 5.04 -17.58 4.20
CA ALA A 590 5.17 -17.22 2.78
C ALA A 590 6.56 -16.66 2.40
N GLY A 591 7.52 -16.60 3.33
CA GLY A 591 8.84 -16.03 3.14
C GLY A 591 8.85 -14.51 3.00
N ILE A 592 7.87 -13.82 3.59
CA ILE A 592 7.76 -12.36 3.62
C ILE A 592 8.15 -11.89 5.02
N ARG A 593 8.99 -10.88 5.08
CA ARG A 593 9.46 -10.29 6.31
C ARG A 593 8.59 -9.11 6.75
N PRO A 594 7.85 -9.18 7.86
CA PRO A 594 7.18 -8.02 8.42
C PRO A 594 8.17 -7.18 9.22
N VAL A 595 8.10 -5.86 9.05
CA VAL A 595 8.91 -4.84 9.74
C VAL A 595 7.97 -3.79 10.31
N MET A 596 8.15 -3.42 11.59
CA MET A 596 7.39 -2.36 12.23
C MET A 596 8.15 -1.04 12.20
N ILE A 597 7.48 0.04 11.75
CA ILE A 597 8.02 1.39 11.70
C ILE A 597 7.03 2.32 12.40
N THR A 598 7.44 2.99 13.49
CA THR A 598 6.50 3.78 14.31
C THR A 598 7.12 5.04 14.91
N GLY A 599 6.28 6.07 15.14
CA GLY A 599 6.62 7.23 15.96
C GLY A 599 6.67 6.95 17.47
N ASP A 600 6.11 5.82 17.91
CA ASP A 600 6.01 5.42 19.32
C ASP A 600 7.35 5.19 20.01
N HIS A 601 7.28 5.18 21.35
CA HIS A 601 8.41 4.84 22.19
C HIS A 601 8.89 3.39 21.96
N GLN A 602 10.21 3.17 22.04
CA GLN A 602 10.86 1.89 21.78
C GLN A 602 10.22 0.73 22.54
N LEU A 603 9.96 0.88 23.85
CA LEU A 603 9.42 -0.20 24.69
C LEU A 603 7.99 -0.61 24.28
N THR A 604 7.16 0.36 23.89
CA THR A 604 5.80 0.09 23.39
C THR A 604 5.86 -0.66 22.06
N ALA A 605 6.72 -0.20 21.15
CA ALA A 605 6.91 -0.85 19.84
C ALA A 605 7.40 -2.29 19.99
N GLN A 606 8.38 -2.54 20.89
CA GLN A 606 8.89 -3.88 21.20
C GLN A 606 7.81 -4.80 21.76
N ALA A 607 7.01 -4.33 22.72
CA ALA A 607 5.97 -5.13 23.34
C ALA A 607 4.94 -5.61 22.32
N ILE A 608 4.48 -4.71 21.43
CA ILE A 608 3.52 -5.02 20.38
C ILE A 608 4.14 -5.93 19.31
N ALA A 609 5.38 -5.66 18.89
CA ALA A 609 6.06 -6.46 17.88
C ALA A 609 6.30 -7.90 18.34
N TYR A 610 6.61 -8.09 19.62
CA TYR A 610 6.78 -9.43 20.23
C TYR A 610 5.44 -10.16 20.35
N ASP A 611 4.39 -9.46 20.77
CA ASP A 611 3.04 -10.03 20.84
C ASP A 611 2.52 -10.49 19.48
N LEU A 612 2.76 -9.70 18.44
CA LEU A 612 2.36 -10.01 17.07
C LEU A 612 3.28 -11.03 16.38
N GLY A 613 4.46 -11.33 16.94
CA GLY A 613 5.44 -12.21 16.33
C GLY A 613 6.24 -11.55 15.17
N ILE A 614 6.23 -10.22 15.07
CA ILE A 614 7.04 -9.44 14.12
C ILE A 614 8.52 -9.49 14.49
N ALA A 615 8.83 -9.53 15.77
CA ALA A 615 10.17 -9.67 16.31
C ALA A 615 10.20 -10.70 17.45
N LYS A 616 11.40 -11.13 17.81
CA LYS A 616 11.67 -12.00 18.98
C LYS A 616 12.47 -11.23 20.00
N GLU A 617 12.43 -11.70 21.24
CA GLU A 617 13.26 -11.16 22.30
C GLU A 617 14.76 -11.27 21.93
N GLY A 618 15.46 -10.13 21.93
CA GLY A 618 16.85 -10.04 21.50
C GLY A 618 17.07 -9.54 20.07
N ASP A 619 16.01 -9.38 19.26
CA ASP A 619 16.13 -8.79 17.93
C ASP A 619 16.52 -7.29 18.03
N LEU A 620 17.28 -6.81 17.03
CA LEU A 620 17.77 -5.44 16.98
C LEU A 620 16.62 -4.45 16.75
N VAL A 621 16.62 -3.38 17.56
CA VAL A 621 15.70 -2.25 17.44
C VAL A 621 16.50 -0.97 17.21
N LEU A 622 16.14 -0.17 16.22
CA LEU A 622 16.75 1.12 15.97
C LEU A 622 15.78 2.26 16.27
N THR A 623 16.28 3.25 17.00
CA THR A 623 15.54 4.50 17.26
C THR A 623 15.88 5.58 16.22
N GLY A 624 15.00 6.58 16.06
CA GLY A 624 15.24 7.72 15.17
C GLY A 624 16.57 8.44 15.45
N GLN A 625 16.96 8.58 16.72
CA GLN A 625 18.25 9.17 17.10
C GLN A 625 19.46 8.33 16.65
N GLN A 626 19.31 7.00 16.68
CA GLN A 626 20.36 6.11 16.18
C GLN A 626 20.42 6.15 14.65
N LEU A 627 19.26 6.15 13.97
CA LEU A 627 19.15 6.26 12.52
C LEU A 627 19.78 7.57 11.99
N GLN A 628 19.61 8.69 12.72
CA GLN A 628 20.18 9.98 12.33
C GLN A 628 21.72 9.97 12.37
N LYS A 629 22.32 9.17 13.23
CA LYS A 629 23.79 9.02 13.35
C LYS A 629 24.38 8.08 12.30
N LEU A 630 23.60 7.17 11.75
CA LEU A 630 24.04 6.23 10.73
C LEU A 630 24.06 6.91 9.35
N SER A 631 25.14 6.75 8.62
CA SER A 631 25.17 7.04 7.19
C SER A 631 24.28 6.06 6.43
N GLN A 632 23.90 6.40 5.19
CA GLN A 632 23.07 5.51 4.36
C GLN A 632 23.73 4.16 4.13
N ALA A 633 25.04 4.13 3.87
CA ALA A 633 25.79 2.88 3.67
C ALA A 633 25.90 2.00 4.94
N GLU A 634 25.87 2.58 6.13
CA GLU A 634 25.81 1.83 7.39
C GLU A 634 24.42 1.27 7.61
N LEU A 635 23.36 2.06 7.37
CA LEU A 635 21.99 1.62 7.46
C LEU A 635 21.72 0.44 6.51
N GLU A 636 22.21 0.47 5.28
CA GLU A 636 22.09 -0.61 4.29
C GLU A 636 22.67 -1.94 4.78
N ARG A 637 23.69 -1.93 5.61
CA ARG A 637 24.27 -3.15 6.20
C ARG A 637 23.46 -3.71 7.37
N GLU A 638 22.82 -2.82 8.14
CA GLU A 638 22.09 -3.19 9.35
C GLU A 638 20.62 -3.54 9.05
N VAL A 639 20.05 -3.00 7.98
CA VAL A 639 18.61 -3.05 7.68
C VAL A 639 18.05 -4.48 7.59
N GLU A 640 18.85 -5.46 7.20
CA GLU A 640 18.44 -6.87 7.13
C GLU A 640 18.16 -7.50 8.51
N HIS A 641 18.78 -6.98 9.56
CA HIS A 641 18.69 -7.52 10.91
C HIS A 641 17.72 -6.78 11.82
N VAL A 642 17.17 -5.64 11.35
CA VAL A 642 16.29 -4.77 12.14
C VAL A 642 14.84 -5.04 11.77
N SER A 643 14.02 -5.44 12.74
CA SER A 643 12.58 -5.67 12.55
C SER A 643 11.71 -4.58 13.17
N ILE A 644 12.28 -3.68 13.96
CA ILE A 644 11.55 -2.60 14.67
C ILE A 644 12.33 -1.29 14.56
N TYR A 645 11.64 -0.25 14.06
CA TYR A 645 12.12 1.13 14.03
C TYR A 645 11.17 2.00 14.85
N ALA A 646 11.69 2.65 15.91
CA ALA A 646 10.91 3.42 16.88
C ALA A 646 11.29 4.90 16.86
N ARG A 647 10.35 5.82 17.15
CA ARG A 647 10.55 7.27 17.14
C ARG A 647 11.16 7.80 15.84
N VAL A 648 10.64 7.33 14.69
CA VAL A 648 11.15 7.69 13.36
C VAL A 648 10.47 8.94 12.81
N SER A 649 11.23 9.75 12.07
CA SER A 649 10.74 10.89 11.28
C SER A 649 10.37 10.46 9.85
N PRO A 650 9.66 11.30 9.06
CA PRO A 650 9.39 11.04 7.65
C PRO A 650 10.64 10.72 6.81
N GLU A 651 11.71 11.47 7.03
CA GLU A 651 13.00 11.24 6.36
C GLU A 651 13.59 9.86 6.70
N HIS A 652 13.46 9.43 7.96
CA HIS A 652 13.91 8.11 8.37
C HIS A 652 13.11 7.00 7.67
N LYS A 653 11.77 7.14 7.53
CA LYS A 653 10.94 6.17 6.81
C LYS A 653 11.40 6.00 5.37
N LEU A 654 11.67 7.11 4.68
CA LEU A 654 12.19 7.11 3.31
C LEU A 654 13.56 6.40 3.23
N ARG A 655 14.50 6.72 4.12
CA ARG A 655 15.84 6.12 4.18
C ARG A 655 15.80 4.61 4.43
N ILE A 656 14.90 4.15 5.29
CA ILE A 656 14.72 2.71 5.58
C ILE A 656 14.26 1.98 4.31
N VAL A 657 13.25 2.52 3.60
CA VAL A 657 12.75 1.94 2.35
C VAL A 657 13.87 1.86 1.30
N GLN A 658 14.61 2.95 1.09
CA GLN A 658 15.74 2.98 0.15
C GLN A 658 16.84 1.98 0.52
N ALA A 659 17.16 1.84 1.82
CA ALA A 659 18.15 0.88 2.28
C ALA A 659 17.69 -0.58 2.06
N LEU A 660 16.43 -0.90 2.29
CA LEU A 660 15.87 -2.22 1.98
C LEU A 660 15.92 -2.52 0.47
N GLN A 661 15.53 -1.57 -0.36
CA GLN A 661 15.56 -1.70 -1.82
C GLN A 661 16.99 -1.89 -2.36
N SER A 662 17.98 -1.18 -1.78
CA SER A 662 19.39 -1.33 -2.17
C SER A 662 19.94 -2.74 -1.86
N GLN A 663 19.43 -3.40 -0.82
CA GLN A 663 19.72 -4.81 -0.50
C GLN A 663 18.94 -5.80 -1.39
N GLY A 664 18.10 -5.31 -2.28
CA GLY A 664 17.35 -6.16 -3.20
C GLY A 664 15.99 -6.60 -2.70
N GLU A 665 15.54 -6.06 -1.57
CA GLU A 665 14.20 -6.32 -1.06
C GLU A 665 13.14 -5.60 -1.91
N PHE A 666 11.99 -6.22 -2.08
CA PHE A 666 10.78 -5.63 -2.65
C PHE A 666 9.86 -5.22 -1.51
N VAL A 667 9.73 -3.91 -1.34
CA VAL A 667 9.16 -3.31 -0.15
C VAL A 667 7.72 -2.87 -0.40
N ALA A 668 6.79 -3.40 0.40
CA ALA A 668 5.48 -2.76 0.60
C ALA A 668 5.56 -1.87 1.85
N MET A 669 5.19 -0.60 1.73
CA MET A 669 5.19 0.37 2.83
C MET A 669 3.78 0.82 3.12
N THR A 670 3.36 0.79 4.39
CA THR A 670 2.07 1.34 4.82
C THR A 670 2.21 2.70 5.46
N GLY A 671 1.19 3.53 5.35
CA GLY A 671 1.13 4.83 6.03
C GLY A 671 -0.24 5.50 5.90
N ASP A 672 -0.55 6.40 6.81
CA ASP A 672 -1.80 7.15 6.84
C ASP A 672 -1.58 8.67 6.79
N GLY A 673 -0.42 9.15 7.19
CA GLY A 673 -0.08 10.57 7.28
C GLY A 673 0.58 11.15 6.02
N VAL A 674 0.63 12.46 5.96
CA VAL A 674 1.39 13.22 4.94
C VAL A 674 2.89 12.91 5.06
N ASN A 675 3.36 12.66 6.27
CA ASN A 675 4.72 12.25 6.63
C ASN A 675 5.15 10.92 5.99
N ASP A 676 4.19 10.05 5.65
CA ASP A 676 4.46 8.75 5.04
C ASP A 676 4.58 8.83 3.51
N ALA A 677 4.02 9.88 2.92
CA ALA A 677 3.88 9.99 1.47
C ALA A 677 5.19 9.82 0.68
N PRO A 678 6.37 10.36 1.11
CA PRO A 678 7.62 10.09 0.43
C PRO A 678 8.03 8.62 0.47
N ALA A 679 7.86 7.96 1.61
CA ALA A 679 8.18 6.54 1.77
C ALA A 679 7.19 5.64 1.01
N LEU A 680 5.89 6.00 0.99
CA LEU A 680 4.86 5.32 0.19
C LEU A 680 5.18 5.39 -1.30
N LYS A 681 5.60 6.56 -1.79
CA LYS A 681 5.95 6.75 -3.20
C LYS A 681 7.25 6.04 -3.57
N GLN A 682 8.23 5.99 -2.66
CA GLN A 682 9.52 5.32 -2.86
C GLN A 682 9.39 3.80 -2.87
N ALA A 683 8.51 3.24 -2.05
CA ALA A 683 8.32 1.80 -1.95
C ALA A 683 7.89 1.19 -3.30
N ASP A 684 8.20 -0.09 -3.51
CA ASP A 684 7.71 -0.83 -4.68
C ASP A 684 6.19 -0.93 -4.69
N ILE A 685 5.58 -0.93 -3.50
CA ILE A 685 4.14 -0.80 -3.28
C ILE A 685 3.88 0.13 -2.10
N GLY A 686 3.36 1.31 -2.38
CA GLY A 686 2.78 2.18 -1.36
C GLY A 686 1.35 1.76 -1.01
N VAL A 687 1.06 1.64 0.29
CA VAL A 687 -0.24 1.19 0.81
C VAL A 687 -0.78 2.25 1.77
N ALA A 688 -1.84 2.95 1.39
CA ALA A 688 -2.48 3.95 2.26
C ALA A 688 -3.69 3.38 3.00
N MET A 689 -3.99 3.97 4.16
CA MET A 689 -5.22 3.70 4.89
C MET A 689 -6.41 4.40 4.22
N GLY A 690 -7.56 3.75 4.18
CA GLY A 690 -8.77 4.27 3.51
C GLY A 690 -9.62 5.11 4.43
N ILE A 691 -9.70 4.73 5.71
CA ILE A 691 -10.50 5.39 6.75
C ILE A 691 -9.69 6.52 7.38
N THR A 692 -8.53 6.21 7.96
CA THR A 692 -7.68 7.18 8.68
C THR A 692 -6.72 7.94 7.76
N GLY A 693 -6.44 7.42 6.57
CA GLY A 693 -5.44 7.99 5.67
C GLY A 693 -5.81 9.36 5.11
N THR A 694 -4.83 10.25 5.07
CA THR A 694 -4.94 11.56 4.43
C THR A 694 -5.01 11.43 2.90
N ASP A 695 -5.55 12.44 2.23
CA ASP A 695 -5.62 12.45 0.77
C ASP A 695 -4.21 12.38 0.14
N VAL A 696 -3.21 13.00 0.78
CA VAL A 696 -1.82 12.99 0.32
C VAL A 696 -1.23 11.57 0.40
N SER A 697 -1.45 10.84 1.50
CA SER A 697 -1.00 9.44 1.62
C SER A 697 -1.70 8.54 0.59
N LYS A 698 -3.01 8.71 0.41
CA LYS A 698 -3.78 7.99 -0.62
C LYS A 698 -3.27 8.30 -2.02
N GLU A 699 -2.90 9.55 -2.29
CA GLU A 699 -2.38 9.98 -3.59
C GLU A 699 -0.98 9.41 -3.88
N ALA A 700 -0.12 9.36 -2.89
CA ALA A 700 1.23 8.80 -3.00
C ALA A 700 1.24 7.27 -3.13
N SER A 701 0.15 6.58 -2.78
CA SER A 701 0.07 5.13 -2.71
C SER A 701 -0.35 4.47 -4.04
N ASP A 702 -0.08 3.17 -4.16
CA ASP A 702 -0.50 2.30 -5.25
C ASP A 702 -1.75 1.50 -4.91
N MET A 703 -2.00 1.30 -3.60
CA MET A 703 -3.13 0.57 -3.04
C MET A 703 -3.69 1.29 -1.82
N ILE A 704 -5.01 1.21 -1.61
CA ILE A 704 -5.71 1.74 -0.44
C ILE A 704 -6.44 0.61 0.26
N LEU A 705 -6.27 0.50 1.58
CA LEU A 705 -6.99 -0.46 2.43
C LEU A 705 -8.31 0.16 2.89
N LEU A 706 -9.43 -0.37 2.42
CA LEU A 706 -10.75 0.17 2.77
C LEU A 706 -11.16 -0.09 4.23
N ASP A 707 -10.46 -0.96 4.93
CA ASP A 707 -10.68 -1.40 6.31
C ASP A 707 -9.51 -1.08 7.25
N ASP A 708 -8.49 -0.40 6.76
CA ASP A 708 -7.25 -0.06 7.47
C ASP A 708 -6.58 -1.27 8.17
N ASN A 709 -6.72 -2.48 7.61
CA ASN A 709 -6.30 -3.71 8.25
C ASN A 709 -5.08 -4.34 7.56
N PHE A 710 -4.02 -4.61 8.32
CA PHE A 710 -2.81 -5.28 7.84
C PHE A 710 -3.11 -6.65 7.19
N ALA A 711 -4.08 -7.41 7.70
CA ALA A 711 -4.45 -8.71 7.11
C ALA A 711 -4.90 -8.59 5.65
N THR A 712 -5.51 -7.47 5.27
CA THR A 712 -5.91 -7.19 3.89
C THR A 712 -4.71 -7.07 2.95
N ILE A 713 -3.55 -6.59 3.44
CA ILE A 713 -2.29 -6.57 2.66
C ILE A 713 -1.87 -8.01 2.31
N VAL A 714 -1.94 -8.92 3.28
CA VAL A 714 -1.56 -10.32 3.09
C VAL A 714 -2.47 -10.99 2.06
N HIS A 715 -3.76 -10.70 2.10
CA HIS A 715 -4.71 -11.17 1.09
C HIS A 715 -4.44 -10.58 -0.30
N ALA A 716 -4.04 -9.30 -0.37
CA ALA A 716 -3.65 -8.67 -1.63
C ALA A 716 -2.37 -9.30 -2.20
N VAL A 717 -1.39 -9.63 -1.36
CA VAL A 717 -0.18 -10.37 -1.77
C VAL A 717 -0.53 -11.76 -2.28
N GLU A 718 -1.44 -12.48 -1.63
CA GLU A 718 -1.94 -13.78 -2.10
C GLU A 718 -2.51 -13.67 -3.52
N GLU A 719 -3.43 -12.73 -3.75
CA GLU A 719 -4.02 -12.49 -5.08
C GLU A 719 -2.96 -12.05 -6.11
N GLY A 720 -2.00 -11.21 -5.72
CA GLY A 720 -0.88 -10.82 -6.57
C GLY A 720 -0.05 -12.02 -7.03
N ARG A 721 0.22 -12.99 -6.14
CA ARG A 721 0.90 -14.25 -6.47
C ARG A 721 0.09 -15.13 -7.41
N VAL A 722 -1.24 -15.16 -7.27
CA VAL A 722 -2.15 -15.88 -8.19
C VAL A 722 -2.10 -15.24 -9.57
N VAL A 723 -2.22 -13.91 -9.64
CA VAL A 723 -2.13 -13.16 -10.90
C VAL A 723 -0.81 -13.41 -11.60
N TYR A 724 0.31 -13.29 -10.89
CA TYR A 724 1.63 -13.57 -11.45
C TYR A 724 1.80 -15.02 -11.94
N THR A 725 1.27 -16.00 -11.19
CA THR A 725 1.28 -17.40 -11.59
C THR A 725 0.48 -17.61 -12.88
N ASN A 726 -0.67 -16.96 -13.03
CA ASN A 726 -1.52 -17.03 -14.20
C ASN A 726 -0.84 -16.34 -15.41
N ILE A 727 -0.17 -15.19 -15.20
CA ILE A 727 0.64 -14.53 -16.22
C ILE A 727 1.71 -15.50 -16.76
N ARG A 728 2.47 -16.14 -15.91
CA ARG A 728 3.46 -17.15 -16.32
C ARG A 728 2.82 -18.33 -17.06
N ARG A 729 1.61 -18.73 -16.69
CA ARG A 729 0.89 -19.86 -17.30
C ARG A 729 0.50 -19.54 -18.74
N PHE A 730 -0.11 -18.40 -19.00
CA PHE A 730 -0.49 -18.05 -20.37
C PHE A 730 0.70 -17.66 -21.23
N ILE A 731 1.79 -17.09 -20.67
CA ILE A 731 3.04 -16.87 -21.40
C ILE A 731 3.64 -18.20 -21.88
N LYS A 732 3.67 -19.22 -21.02
CA LYS A 732 4.09 -20.58 -21.43
C LYS A 732 3.25 -21.11 -22.59
N TYR A 733 1.93 -20.87 -22.53
CA TYR A 733 0.99 -21.32 -23.54
C TYR A 733 1.25 -20.62 -24.88
N ILE A 734 1.20 -19.29 -24.92
CA ILE A 734 1.35 -18.51 -26.15
C ILE A 734 2.74 -18.74 -26.78
N LEU A 735 3.82 -18.57 -26.03
CA LEU A 735 5.15 -18.64 -26.60
C LEU A 735 5.55 -20.06 -26.99
N GLY A 736 5.03 -21.09 -26.32
CA GLY A 736 5.20 -22.48 -26.72
C GLY A 736 4.56 -22.77 -28.08
N SER A 737 3.36 -22.22 -28.33
CA SER A 737 2.65 -22.29 -29.60
C SER A 737 3.38 -21.54 -30.71
N ASN A 738 3.75 -20.27 -30.48
CA ASN A 738 4.42 -19.43 -31.48
C ASN A 738 5.77 -20.02 -31.94
N ILE A 739 6.57 -20.62 -31.04
CA ILE A 739 7.80 -21.32 -31.41
C ILE A 739 7.48 -22.49 -32.36
N GLY A 740 6.41 -23.26 -32.09
CA GLY A 740 5.97 -24.35 -32.95
C GLY A 740 5.55 -23.89 -34.34
N GLU A 741 4.83 -22.78 -34.42
CA GLU A 741 4.40 -22.14 -35.68
C GLU A 741 5.61 -21.72 -36.53
N VAL A 742 6.51 -20.96 -35.90
CA VAL A 742 7.73 -20.45 -36.55
C VAL A 742 8.58 -21.58 -37.10
N LEU A 743 8.79 -22.64 -36.32
CA LEU A 743 9.53 -23.83 -36.74
C LEU A 743 8.82 -24.59 -37.89
N THR A 744 7.49 -24.66 -37.85
CA THR A 744 6.69 -25.28 -38.93
C THR A 744 6.80 -24.48 -40.22
N ILE A 745 6.71 -23.15 -40.16
CA ILE A 745 6.86 -22.26 -41.32
C ILE A 745 8.27 -22.37 -41.89
N ALA A 746 9.30 -22.34 -41.02
CA ALA A 746 10.69 -22.47 -41.43
C ALA A 746 11.03 -23.84 -42.09
N ALA A 747 10.37 -24.92 -41.63
CA ALA A 747 10.61 -26.26 -42.15
C ALA A 747 10.13 -26.46 -43.59
N ALA A 748 9.04 -25.82 -44.04
CA ALA A 748 8.45 -26.02 -45.36
C ALA A 748 9.45 -25.80 -46.51
N PRO A 749 10.16 -24.66 -46.64
CA PRO A 749 11.16 -24.48 -47.70
C PRO A 749 12.38 -25.36 -47.52
N LEU A 750 12.78 -25.70 -46.29
CA LEU A 750 13.93 -26.57 -46.02
C LEU A 750 13.66 -28.00 -46.39
N ILE A 751 12.45 -28.50 -46.35
CA ILE A 751 12.04 -29.83 -46.76
C ILE A 751 11.80 -29.90 -48.29
N GLY A 752 11.59 -28.73 -48.94
CA GLY A 752 11.34 -28.62 -50.36
C GLY A 752 9.86 -28.69 -50.75
N LEU A 753 8.99 -28.44 -49.81
CA LEU A 753 7.55 -28.27 -50.09
C LEU A 753 7.30 -26.88 -50.74
N GLY A 754 6.57 -26.89 -51.85
CA GLY A 754 6.27 -25.64 -52.56
C GLY A 754 5.34 -24.70 -51.78
N GLY A 755 5.77 -23.46 -51.61
CA GLY A 755 4.95 -22.37 -51.05
C GLY A 755 5.01 -22.21 -49.54
N VAL A 756 4.40 -21.14 -49.04
CA VAL A 756 4.27 -20.79 -47.61
C VAL A 756 3.15 -21.62 -47.01
N PRO A 757 3.38 -22.36 -45.88
CA PRO A 757 2.37 -23.22 -45.26
C PRO A 757 1.25 -22.41 -44.57
N LEU A 758 1.53 -21.20 -44.07
CA LEU A 758 0.61 -20.32 -43.36
C LEU A 758 0.75 -18.87 -43.87
N SER A 759 -0.33 -18.25 -44.26
CA SER A 759 -0.35 -16.79 -44.59
C SER A 759 -0.26 -15.90 -43.36
N PRO A 760 0.24 -14.66 -43.46
CA PRO A 760 0.25 -13.71 -42.38
C PRO A 760 -1.14 -13.51 -41.74
N LEU A 761 -2.20 -13.48 -42.52
CA LEU A 761 -3.58 -13.37 -42.04
C LEU A 761 -4.02 -14.57 -41.20
N GLN A 762 -3.65 -15.79 -41.57
CA GLN A 762 -3.91 -17.01 -40.80
C GLN A 762 -3.15 -17.00 -39.46
N ILE A 763 -1.90 -16.53 -39.46
CA ILE A 763 -1.07 -16.37 -38.25
C ILE A 763 -1.69 -15.33 -37.31
N LEU A 764 -2.12 -14.20 -37.83
CA LEU A 764 -2.84 -13.19 -37.03
C LEU A 764 -4.13 -13.75 -36.41
N TRP A 765 -4.88 -14.59 -37.14
CA TRP A 765 -6.02 -15.31 -36.59
C TRP A 765 -5.59 -16.22 -35.43
N MET A 766 -4.52 -16.94 -35.57
CA MET A 766 -4.00 -17.82 -34.53
C MET A 766 -3.64 -17.02 -33.29
N ASN A 767 -2.83 -16.00 -33.39
CA ASN A 767 -2.36 -15.17 -32.28
C ASN A 767 -3.48 -14.44 -31.53
N LEU A 768 -4.50 -13.94 -32.26
CA LEU A 768 -5.57 -13.15 -31.67
C LEU A 768 -6.72 -14.01 -31.15
N VAL A 769 -7.14 -15.02 -31.92
CA VAL A 769 -8.36 -15.80 -31.63
C VAL A 769 -8.02 -17.12 -30.95
N THR A 770 -7.18 -17.95 -31.60
CA THR A 770 -6.93 -19.29 -31.06
C THR A 770 -5.97 -19.29 -29.88
N ASP A 771 -5.04 -18.35 -29.78
CA ASP A 771 -4.20 -18.14 -28.61
C ASP A 771 -4.82 -17.16 -27.60
N GLY A 772 -5.40 -16.07 -28.08
CA GLY A 772 -5.89 -14.99 -27.24
C GLY A 772 -7.04 -15.39 -26.32
N LEU A 773 -8.09 -16.04 -26.84
CA LEU A 773 -9.26 -16.41 -26.04
C LEU A 773 -8.96 -17.45 -24.96
N PRO A 774 -8.23 -18.57 -25.22
CA PRO A 774 -7.83 -19.50 -24.17
C PRO A 774 -6.84 -18.89 -23.18
N ALA A 775 -5.95 -17.99 -23.61
CA ALA A 775 -5.03 -17.28 -22.72
C ALA A 775 -5.79 -16.40 -21.70
N LEU A 776 -6.82 -15.66 -22.16
CA LEU A 776 -7.72 -14.90 -21.29
C LEU A 776 -8.45 -15.81 -20.28
N ALA A 777 -8.88 -16.98 -20.72
CA ALA A 777 -9.52 -17.94 -19.83
C ALA A 777 -8.55 -18.53 -18.80
N LEU A 778 -7.31 -18.79 -19.17
CA LEU A 778 -6.21 -19.24 -18.28
C LEU A 778 -5.85 -18.16 -17.23
N ALA A 779 -6.03 -16.89 -17.56
CA ALA A 779 -5.84 -15.78 -16.61
C ALA A 779 -6.82 -15.84 -15.41
N MET A 780 -7.94 -16.54 -15.57
CA MET A 780 -8.98 -16.67 -14.55
C MET A 780 -8.79 -17.93 -13.67
N GLU A 781 -7.72 -18.68 -13.83
CA GLU A 781 -7.48 -19.91 -13.06
C GLU A 781 -7.39 -19.61 -11.55
N PRO A 782 -8.02 -20.43 -10.68
CA PRO A 782 -7.99 -20.22 -9.23
C PRO A 782 -6.60 -20.42 -8.63
N ALA A 783 -6.44 -19.98 -7.38
CA ALA A 783 -5.20 -20.12 -6.63
C ALA A 783 -4.77 -21.58 -6.48
N GLU A 784 -3.49 -21.86 -6.60
CA GLU A 784 -2.90 -23.15 -6.23
C GLU A 784 -2.85 -23.27 -4.70
N PRO A 785 -3.08 -24.46 -4.10
CA PRO A 785 -3.20 -24.63 -2.64
C PRO A 785 -1.94 -24.22 -1.83
N ASN A 786 -0.80 -24.03 -2.47
CA ASN A 786 0.49 -23.75 -1.85
C ASN A 786 1.04 -22.35 -2.18
N VAL A 787 0.20 -21.45 -2.68
CA VAL A 787 0.63 -20.11 -3.13
C VAL A 787 1.28 -19.30 -2.01
N MET A 788 0.77 -19.40 -0.76
CA MET A 788 1.31 -18.76 0.44
C MET A 788 2.23 -19.66 1.27
N LYS A 789 2.65 -20.82 0.76
CA LYS A 789 3.60 -21.73 1.42
C LYS A 789 4.98 -21.74 0.78
N ARG A 790 5.25 -20.84 -0.14
CA ARG A 790 6.51 -20.69 -0.84
C ARG A 790 7.03 -19.24 -0.71
N PRO A 791 8.36 -19.02 -0.75
CA PRO A 791 8.91 -17.68 -0.79
C PRO A 791 8.48 -16.93 -2.07
N PRO A 792 8.55 -15.60 -2.07
CA PRO A 792 8.32 -14.78 -3.25
C PRO A 792 9.26 -15.20 -4.40
N TYR A 793 8.84 -14.95 -5.61
CA TYR A 793 9.75 -15.03 -6.74
C TYR A 793 10.63 -13.79 -6.76
N ASP A 794 11.94 -13.99 -7.00
CA ASP A 794 12.86 -12.86 -7.16
C ASP A 794 12.40 -12.01 -8.37
N PRO A 795 12.06 -10.74 -8.15
CA PRO A 795 11.57 -9.86 -9.19
C PRO A 795 12.63 -9.56 -10.26
N ARG A 796 13.90 -9.73 -9.96
CA ARG A 796 15.03 -9.56 -10.89
C ARG A 796 15.28 -10.79 -11.78
N GLU A 797 14.67 -11.95 -11.45
CA GLU A 797 14.77 -13.13 -12.30
C GLU A 797 14.16 -12.87 -13.68
N SER A 798 14.84 -13.34 -14.73
CA SER A 798 14.29 -13.33 -16.08
C SER A 798 12.95 -14.07 -16.13
N ILE A 799 12.05 -13.64 -17.01
CA ILE A 799 10.76 -14.33 -17.24
C ILE A 799 10.95 -15.79 -17.66
N PHE A 800 12.09 -16.09 -18.31
CA PHE A 800 12.45 -17.46 -18.74
C PHE A 800 12.98 -18.36 -17.63
N ALA A 801 13.22 -17.82 -16.43
CA ALA A 801 13.75 -18.56 -15.29
C ALA A 801 12.79 -19.68 -14.82
N ARG A 802 13.32 -20.55 -13.95
CA ARG A 802 12.58 -21.66 -13.32
C ARG A 802 11.94 -22.62 -14.31
N GLY A 803 12.68 -22.89 -15.40
CA GLY A 803 12.30 -23.87 -16.42
C GLY A 803 11.24 -23.39 -17.42
N LEU A 804 10.80 -22.12 -17.38
CA LEU A 804 9.82 -21.61 -18.33
C LEU A 804 10.39 -21.57 -19.74
N GLY A 805 11.61 -21.04 -19.94
CA GLY A 805 12.26 -21.00 -21.25
C GLY A 805 12.48 -22.40 -21.83
N LEU A 806 12.95 -23.35 -21.01
CA LEU A 806 13.14 -24.75 -21.45
C LEU A 806 11.80 -25.40 -21.84
N TYR A 807 10.74 -25.16 -21.07
CA TYR A 807 9.39 -25.64 -21.38
C TYR A 807 8.91 -25.10 -22.74
N MET A 808 9.05 -23.81 -22.99
CA MET A 808 8.62 -23.17 -24.23
C MET A 808 9.33 -23.78 -25.47
N VAL A 809 10.65 -23.87 -25.39
CA VAL A 809 11.44 -24.46 -26.50
C VAL A 809 11.06 -25.91 -26.73
N ARG A 810 10.95 -26.71 -25.68
CA ARG A 810 10.58 -28.12 -25.77
C ARG A 810 9.17 -28.31 -26.34
N MET A 811 8.17 -27.51 -25.84
CA MET A 811 6.81 -27.59 -26.38
C MET A 811 6.75 -27.12 -27.83
N GLY A 812 7.45 -26.03 -28.17
CA GLY A 812 7.56 -25.58 -29.55
C GLY A 812 8.13 -26.63 -30.49
N ILE A 813 9.17 -27.38 -30.07
CA ILE A 813 9.73 -28.50 -30.85
C ILE A 813 8.68 -29.60 -31.01
N VAL A 814 7.93 -29.97 -29.96
CA VAL A 814 6.88 -31.00 -30.04
C VAL A 814 5.76 -30.55 -30.98
N PHE A 815 5.30 -29.31 -30.90
CA PHE A 815 4.34 -28.75 -31.85
C PHE A 815 4.86 -28.85 -33.28
N ALA A 816 6.10 -28.41 -33.52
CA ALA A 816 6.72 -28.46 -34.85
C ALA A 816 6.79 -29.88 -35.38
N ILE A 817 7.25 -30.87 -34.59
CA ILE A 817 7.34 -32.26 -35.00
C ILE A 817 5.98 -32.81 -35.43
N ILE A 818 4.95 -32.63 -34.57
CA ILE A 818 3.58 -33.09 -34.86
C ILE A 818 3.07 -32.47 -36.16
N THR A 819 3.26 -31.17 -36.31
CA THR A 819 2.73 -30.41 -37.46
C THR A 819 3.52 -30.71 -38.74
N ILE A 820 4.84 -30.85 -38.67
CA ILE A 820 5.68 -31.20 -39.84
C ILE A 820 5.37 -32.63 -40.33
N LEU A 821 5.16 -33.57 -39.41
CA LEU A 821 4.75 -34.93 -39.79
C LEU A 821 3.39 -34.93 -40.52
N LEU A 822 2.41 -34.16 -39.99
CA LEU A 822 1.15 -33.96 -40.72
C LEU A 822 1.37 -33.26 -42.04
N MET A 823 2.18 -32.19 -42.10
CA MET A 823 2.45 -31.41 -43.31
C MET A 823 3.01 -32.25 -44.44
N VAL A 824 4.02 -33.05 -44.14
CA VAL A 824 4.62 -33.96 -45.11
C VAL A 824 3.62 -35.03 -45.59
N TRP A 825 2.86 -35.60 -44.66
CA TRP A 825 1.84 -36.57 -45.01
C TRP A 825 0.69 -35.93 -45.84
N ALA A 826 0.18 -34.78 -45.43
CA ALA A 826 -0.91 -34.07 -46.09
C ALA A 826 -0.52 -33.59 -47.49
N TYR A 827 0.71 -33.11 -47.68
CA TYR A 827 1.24 -32.69 -48.98
C TYR A 827 1.20 -33.87 -49.98
N ASN A 828 1.79 -35.03 -49.61
CA ASN A 828 1.78 -36.22 -50.46
C ASN A 828 0.35 -36.76 -50.66
N TYR A 829 -0.55 -36.63 -49.68
CA TYR A 829 -1.94 -37.12 -49.80
C TYR A 829 -2.75 -36.25 -50.75
N THR A 830 -2.68 -34.93 -50.63
CA THR A 830 -3.48 -33.97 -51.44
C THR A 830 -2.97 -33.82 -52.86
N ASP A 831 -1.68 -33.95 -53.10
CA ASP A 831 -1.07 -33.96 -54.43
C ASP A 831 -1.70 -35.01 -55.34
N ASN A 832 -2.04 -36.20 -54.81
CA ASN A 832 -2.73 -37.28 -55.50
C ASN A 832 -4.17 -36.93 -55.97
N PHE A 833 -4.78 -35.90 -55.42
CA PHE A 833 -6.16 -35.46 -55.72
C PHE A 833 -6.23 -34.16 -56.53
N GLY A 834 -5.09 -33.57 -56.93
CA GLY A 834 -5.01 -32.38 -57.80
C GLY A 834 -5.43 -31.05 -57.13
N ASP A 835 -5.45 -30.99 -55.78
CA ASP A 835 -5.69 -29.76 -55.01
C ASP A 835 -4.41 -29.40 -54.24
N GLU A 836 -3.56 -28.62 -54.88
CA GLU A 836 -2.19 -28.29 -54.41
C GLU A 836 -2.15 -27.47 -53.13
N ASN A 837 -3.29 -26.92 -52.62
CA ASN A 837 -3.33 -26.02 -51.49
C ASN A 837 -4.12 -26.53 -50.26
N ARG A 838 -4.81 -27.68 -50.36
CA ARG A 838 -5.63 -28.25 -49.27
C ARG A 838 -4.80 -28.65 -48.05
N TRP A 839 -3.58 -29.13 -48.25
CA TRP A 839 -2.64 -29.46 -47.18
C TRP A 839 -2.32 -28.27 -46.25
N LYS A 840 -2.30 -27.03 -46.77
CA LYS A 840 -2.11 -25.80 -45.99
C LYS A 840 -3.22 -25.64 -44.98
N THR A 841 -4.48 -25.86 -45.42
CA THR A 841 -5.64 -25.80 -44.51
C THR A 841 -5.60 -26.87 -43.43
N MET A 842 -5.09 -28.08 -43.75
CA MET A 842 -4.89 -29.13 -42.76
C MET A 842 -3.83 -28.77 -41.72
N VAL A 843 -2.71 -28.18 -42.14
CA VAL A 843 -1.65 -27.69 -41.24
C VAL A 843 -2.20 -26.60 -40.32
N PHE A 844 -2.87 -25.58 -40.89
CA PHE A 844 -3.49 -24.49 -40.15
C PHE A 844 -4.48 -25.00 -39.10
N THR A 845 -5.40 -25.89 -39.48
CA THR A 845 -6.41 -26.48 -38.61
C THR A 845 -5.81 -27.29 -37.48
N THR A 846 -4.76 -28.11 -37.82
CA THR A 846 -4.08 -28.92 -36.80
C THR A 846 -3.37 -28.09 -35.76
N LEU A 847 -2.70 -26.99 -36.15
CA LEU A 847 -2.07 -26.05 -35.21
C LEU A 847 -3.11 -25.44 -34.28
N CYS A 848 -4.20 -24.87 -34.83
CA CYS A 848 -5.28 -24.26 -34.04
C CYS A 848 -5.88 -25.27 -33.04
N LEU A 849 -6.17 -26.50 -33.43
CA LEU A 849 -6.74 -27.50 -32.53
C LEU A 849 -5.73 -28.04 -31.50
N ALA A 850 -4.44 -28.14 -31.86
CA ALA A 850 -3.39 -28.54 -30.94
C ALA A 850 -3.16 -27.50 -29.82
N GLN A 851 -3.34 -26.20 -30.13
CA GLN A 851 -3.36 -25.13 -29.16
C GLN A 851 -4.50 -25.32 -28.13
N MET A 852 -5.68 -25.78 -28.56
CA MET A 852 -6.80 -26.06 -27.65
C MET A 852 -6.47 -27.21 -26.67
N GLY A 853 -5.84 -28.27 -27.18
CA GLY A 853 -5.32 -29.36 -26.34
C GLY A 853 -4.28 -28.89 -25.33
N HIS A 854 -3.35 -28.03 -25.78
CA HIS A 854 -2.36 -27.39 -24.91
C HIS A 854 -3.00 -26.53 -23.82
N ALA A 855 -4.00 -25.69 -24.16
CA ALA A 855 -4.70 -24.84 -23.21
C ALA A 855 -5.38 -25.64 -22.07
N ILE A 856 -6.01 -26.78 -22.41
CA ILE A 856 -6.63 -27.66 -21.41
C ILE A 856 -5.56 -28.28 -20.50
N ALA A 857 -4.46 -28.78 -21.10
CA ALA A 857 -3.42 -29.48 -20.35
C ALA A 857 -2.61 -28.54 -19.44
N ILE A 858 -2.36 -27.28 -19.81
CA ILE A 858 -1.48 -26.36 -19.06
C ILE A 858 -2.14 -25.78 -17.81
N ARG A 859 -3.43 -26.03 -17.54
CA ARG A 859 -4.17 -25.54 -16.35
C ARG A 859 -3.46 -25.84 -15.03
N SER A 860 -2.76 -26.95 -14.95
CA SER A 860 -1.89 -27.29 -13.81
C SER A 860 -0.55 -27.81 -14.29
N ASN A 861 0.53 -27.40 -13.61
CA ASN A 861 1.87 -27.91 -13.86
C ASN A 861 2.11 -29.30 -13.24
N THR A 862 1.31 -29.72 -12.28
CA THR A 862 1.54 -30.90 -11.45
C THR A 862 0.40 -31.90 -11.45
N GLN A 863 -0.85 -31.46 -11.64
CA GLN A 863 -2.03 -32.33 -11.63
C GLN A 863 -2.42 -32.71 -13.06
N LEU A 864 -2.85 -33.98 -13.22
CA LEU A 864 -3.42 -34.43 -14.48
C LEU A 864 -4.76 -33.78 -14.72
N THR A 865 -5.11 -33.53 -15.97
CA THR A 865 -6.40 -32.93 -16.35
C THR A 865 -7.59 -33.72 -15.80
N ILE A 866 -7.50 -35.05 -15.75
CA ILE A 866 -8.55 -35.95 -15.18
C ILE A 866 -8.72 -35.74 -13.66
N GLN A 867 -7.66 -35.28 -12.96
CA GLN A 867 -7.71 -35.03 -11.50
C GLN A 867 -8.21 -33.64 -11.15
N LEU A 868 -8.17 -32.71 -12.11
CA LEU A 868 -8.71 -31.38 -11.96
C LEU A 868 -10.22 -31.42 -12.11
N ASN A 869 -10.93 -30.67 -11.26
CA ASN A 869 -12.33 -30.41 -11.51
C ASN A 869 -12.47 -29.59 -12.81
N PRO A 870 -13.10 -30.13 -13.88
CA PRO A 870 -13.25 -29.38 -15.13
C PRO A 870 -13.94 -28.04 -14.96
N PHE A 871 -14.89 -27.94 -14.01
CA PHE A 871 -15.67 -26.75 -13.73
C PHE A 871 -15.02 -25.77 -12.74
N SER A 872 -13.80 -26.05 -12.26
CA SER A 872 -13.04 -25.07 -11.45
C SER A 872 -12.70 -23.79 -12.22
N ASN A 873 -12.57 -23.90 -13.55
CA ASN A 873 -12.49 -22.78 -14.48
C ASN A 873 -13.32 -23.08 -15.74
N PRO A 874 -14.63 -22.77 -15.73
CA PRO A 874 -15.52 -23.02 -16.88
C PRO A 874 -15.15 -22.16 -18.10
N TYR A 875 -14.46 -21.04 -17.89
CA TYR A 875 -14.07 -20.15 -18.98
C TYR A 875 -13.09 -20.81 -19.97
N VAL A 876 -12.19 -21.68 -19.50
CA VAL A 876 -11.27 -22.43 -20.39
C VAL A 876 -12.07 -23.36 -21.30
N LEU A 877 -13.04 -24.07 -20.76
CA LEU A 877 -13.88 -24.96 -21.56
C LEU A 877 -14.73 -24.18 -22.57
N GLY A 878 -15.28 -23.04 -22.16
CA GLY A 878 -16.03 -22.14 -23.02
C GLY A 878 -15.16 -21.53 -24.14
N ALA A 879 -13.96 -21.09 -23.80
CA ALA A 879 -12.99 -20.55 -24.77
C ALA A 879 -12.58 -21.60 -25.81
N VAL A 880 -12.22 -22.80 -25.36
CA VAL A 880 -11.85 -23.90 -26.25
C VAL A 880 -13.00 -24.29 -27.18
N ALA A 881 -14.23 -24.39 -26.67
CA ALA A 881 -15.41 -24.71 -27.49
C ALA A 881 -15.69 -23.60 -28.52
N LEU A 882 -15.67 -22.34 -28.10
CA LEU A 882 -15.88 -21.18 -28.96
C LEU A 882 -14.83 -21.10 -30.06
N THR A 883 -13.56 -21.20 -29.69
CA THR A 883 -12.43 -21.11 -30.62
C THR A 883 -12.46 -22.26 -31.63
N THR A 884 -12.77 -23.49 -31.17
CA THR A 884 -12.95 -24.64 -32.08
C THR A 884 -14.10 -24.38 -33.06
N ALA A 885 -15.25 -23.87 -32.60
CA ALA A 885 -16.38 -23.52 -33.46
C ALA A 885 -16.00 -22.45 -34.50
N LEU A 886 -15.31 -21.39 -34.07
CA LEU A 886 -14.83 -20.31 -34.95
C LEU A 886 -13.83 -20.85 -36.00
N GLN A 887 -12.91 -21.74 -35.61
CA GLN A 887 -11.99 -22.37 -36.55
C GLN A 887 -12.71 -23.22 -37.62
N LEU A 888 -13.73 -23.96 -37.23
CA LEU A 888 -14.55 -24.72 -38.16
C LEU A 888 -15.32 -23.81 -39.13
N MET A 889 -15.78 -22.66 -38.67
CA MET A 889 -16.43 -21.67 -39.54
C MET A 889 -15.51 -21.15 -40.68
N LEU A 890 -14.18 -21.02 -40.45
CA LEU A 890 -13.22 -20.63 -41.47
C LEU A 890 -13.09 -21.67 -42.60
N ILE A 891 -13.42 -22.92 -42.29
CA ILE A 891 -13.30 -24.04 -43.25
C ILE A 891 -14.62 -24.22 -44.00
N TYR A 892 -15.77 -24.13 -43.32
CA TYR A 892 -17.06 -24.52 -43.88
C TYR A 892 -17.94 -23.35 -44.34
N VAL A 893 -17.70 -22.11 -43.90
CA VAL A 893 -18.44 -20.91 -44.31
C VAL A 893 -17.71 -20.22 -45.46
N GLU A 894 -18.33 -20.21 -46.66
CA GLU A 894 -17.72 -19.80 -47.91
C GLU A 894 -17.12 -18.38 -47.90
N PRO A 895 -17.78 -17.32 -47.44
CA PRO A 895 -17.18 -15.97 -47.35
C PRO A 895 -15.90 -15.92 -46.47
N LEU A 896 -15.90 -16.65 -45.34
CA LEU A 896 -14.76 -16.70 -44.46
C LEU A 896 -13.62 -17.50 -45.08
N ARG A 897 -13.97 -18.63 -45.69
CA ARG A 897 -13.02 -19.48 -46.40
C ARG A 897 -12.25 -18.70 -47.46
N ASN A 898 -12.98 -17.96 -48.30
CA ASN A 898 -12.39 -17.14 -49.37
C ASN A 898 -11.53 -15.99 -48.83
N PHE A 899 -11.94 -15.38 -47.71
CA PHE A 899 -11.18 -14.31 -47.07
C PHE A 899 -9.85 -14.82 -46.48
N PHE A 900 -9.88 -15.94 -45.74
CA PHE A 900 -8.71 -16.52 -45.13
C PHE A 900 -7.89 -17.44 -46.03
N GLY A 901 -8.33 -17.69 -47.29
CA GLY A 901 -7.64 -18.56 -48.22
C GLY A 901 -7.58 -20.02 -47.77
N THR A 902 -8.61 -20.50 -47.08
CA THR A 902 -8.73 -21.88 -46.62
C THR A 902 -9.47 -22.71 -47.68
N HIS A 903 -9.33 -24.02 -47.60
CA HIS A 903 -9.99 -25.00 -48.47
C HIS A 903 -10.96 -25.90 -47.68
N LEU A 904 -11.99 -26.39 -48.35
CA LEU A 904 -12.94 -27.32 -47.74
C LEU A 904 -12.27 -28.64 -47.38
N LEU A 905 -12.36 -29.06 -46.14
CA LEU A 905 -11.86 -30.35 -45.65
C LEU A 905 -12.97 -31.39 -45.62
N SER A 906 -12.68 -32.59 -46.05
CA SER A 906 -13.53 -33.76 -45.86
C SER A 906 -13.59 -34.19 -44.37
N PRO A 907 -14.65 -34.93 -43.95
CA PRO A 907 -14.72 -35.41 -42.57
C PRO A 907 -13.53 -36.29 -42.14
N LEU A 908 -12.95 -37.03 -43.09
CA LEU A 908 -11.77 -37.86 -42.83
C LEU A 908 -10.51 -36.99 -42.59
N GLU A 909 -10.29 -35.99 -43.42
CA GLU A 909 -9.18 -35.02 -43.27
C GLU A 909 -9.30 -34.24 -41.92
N LEU A 910 -10.51 -33.80 -41.57
CA LEU A 910 -10.75 -33.18 -40.28
C LEU A 910 -10.48 -34.13 -39.11
N LEU A 911 -10.89 -35.41 -39.21
CA LEU A 911 -10.61 -36.42 -38.17
C LEU A 911 -9.10 -36.64 -38.00
N ILE A 912 -8.33 -36.67 -39.10
CA ILE A 912 -6.88 -36.75 -39.07
C ILE A 912 -6.27 -35.54 -38.39
N CYS A 913 -6.72 -34.32 -38.72
CA CYS A 913 -6.28 -33.10 -38.04
C CYS A 913 -6.55 -33.13 -36.51
N ILE A 914 -7.74 -33.59 -36.10
CA ILE A 914 -8.07 -33.80 -34.69
C ILE A 914 -7.14 -34.83 -34.02
N GLY A 915 -6.88 -35.94 -34.71
CA GLY A 915 -5.98 -37.01 -34.24
C GLY A 915 -4.56 -36.52 -33.98
N PHE A 916 -3.97 -35.80 -34.93
CA PHE A 916 -2.66 -35.17 -34.74
C PHE A 916 -2.65 -34.11 -33.65
N SER A 917 -3.70 -33.28 -33.57
CA SER A 917 -3.86 -32.27 -32.52
C SER A 917 -3.93 -32.87 -31.12
N ALA A 918 -4.61 -34.01 -30.96
CA ALA A 918 -4.73 -34.72 -29.70
C ALA A 918 -3.39 -35.21 -29.16
N LEU A 919 -2.39 -35.50 -30.05
CA LEU A 919 -1.05 -35.89 -29.63
C LEU A 919 -0.38 -34.87 -28.75
N MET A 920 -0.63 -33.58 -28.96
CA MET A 920 -0.10 -32.50 -28.10
C MET A 920 -0.62 -32.59 -26.68
N PHE A 921 -1.94 -32.78 -26.51
CA PHE A 921 -2.56 -32.98 -25.19
C PHE A 921 -1.99 -34.23 -24.50
N VAL A 922 -1.91 -35.37 -25.23
CA VAL A 922 -1.38 -36.64 -24.70
C VAL A 922 0.07 -36.46 -24.26
N TRP A 923 0.90 -35.80 -25.07
CA TRP A 923 2.31 -35.53 -24.74
C TRP A 923 2.47 -34.81 -23.41
N ILE A 924 1.70 -33.72 -23.18
CA ILE A 924 1.80 -32.93 -21.97
C ILE A 924 1.35 -33.75 -20.76
N GLU A 925 0.26 -34.52 -20.87
CA GLU A 925 -0.19 -35.38 -19.78
C GLU A 925 0.80 -36.49 -19.45
N LEU A 926 1.44 -37.12 -20.45
CA LEU A 926 2.54 -38.08 -20.25
C LEU A 926 3.75 -37.45 -19.57
N GLU A 927 4.14 -36.25 -19.96
CA GLU A 927 5.21 -35.49 -19.30
C GLU A 927 4.92 -35.25 -17.80
N LYS A 928 3.70 -34.87 -17.45
CA LYS A 928 3.29 -34.70 -16.04
C LYS A 928 3.39 -36.03 -15.27
N LEU A 929 2.98 -37.14 -15.89
CA LEU A 929 3.12 -38.47 -15.29
C LEU A 929 4.59 -38.84 -15.05
N PHE A 930 5.47 -38.58 -16.04
CA PHE A 930 6.88 -38.81 -15.93
C PHE A 930 7.57 -37.98 -14.83
N ILE A 931 7.27 -36.69 -14.76
CA ILE A 931 7.78 -35.80 -13.71
C ILE A 931 7.35 -36.29 -12.32
N ARG A 932 6.12 -36.76 -12.16
CA ARG A 932 5.62 -37.31 -10.89
C ARG A 932 6.33 -38.61 -10.50
N TRP A 933 6.62 -39.46 -11.49
CA TRP A 933 7.31 -40.74 -11.27
C TRP A 933 8.74 -40.50 -10.78
N PHE A 934 9.43 -39.51 -11.33
CA PHE A 934 10.79 -39.15 -10.93
C PHE A 934 10.89 -38.37 -9.60
N LYS A 935 9.81 -37.71 -9.15
CA LYS A 935 9.77 -36.99 -7.87
C LYS A 935 9.32 -37.88 -6.70
N ARG A 936 8.82 -39.07 -6.96
CA ARG A 936 8.59 -40.10 -5.96
C ARG A 936 9.87 -40.94 -5.76
#